data_7ee37e9c86e2fcf51c5a19006c69cc94
#
_entry.id   7ee37e9c86e2fcf51c5a19006c69cc94
#
_cell.length_a   1.000
_cell.length_b   1.000
_cell.length_c   1.000
_cell.angle_alpha   90.00
_cell.angle_beta   90.00
_cell.angle_gamma   90.00
#
_symmetry.space_group_name_H-M   'P 1'
#
loop_
_entity.id
_entity.type
_entity.pdbx_description
1 polymer ?
#
loop_
_entity_poly.entity_id
_entity_poly.type
_entity_poly.pdbx_seq_one_letter_code
_entity_poly.pdbx_strand_id
1 'polypeptide(L)'
;MSVLDKDGNVIDSWTSVKDSPHVIKRLQVGKTYILREELAPYGYLRATDVEFTISDTAEVQKVKMEDEVPVARLLVNKKGEFLDSVSLLDNAKGMIEHLFNYVTGNLTDVTFNVYAAEAIRAADGVSADYYAADELVGSITTDGNGIAQMDNLPLGRYYIVEKETAHGYVLDNEPRYVDLTYRDQDTPLVTYSADWQNARQRVQVEVLKKEKDSDKVLSGAIFGLYAADDIVSSKGKVLLAKDTLIELKTTDEEGKIQFVADLPVDSRYYIKELAAPDGYVTDQEPQEFTFEYQGSGTSVTEYAFTFEDEQTTVELSKADLTDKKELPGASLKVTDEDGNTVDEWVSEEEAHIIKGLIVGKKYKMTETKPADGYVTAESIEFTVENTKEVQKHQMLDDVTKVEISKKDITDSSEVPVAKMIILDKDGKKVESWTSTDKPHMVKKLPVGKYTLREEQAPDGYLIAEDVKFTVKDTGKVQKVKMKDAHPYGKLVIKKTDSTSKAALPGAEFELREKESGKVVEKLVTDKTGTATSGKIPIAIYKNGKVEKTVEYILVETKAPNGYELSSKKEEIRFEYKDGKTKVIEIVKEIKNTKSPSGSTPTGNSPKTGDSTNIWLPILLAVLSACGIGGVIWYKKKKGN
;
A
#
# COMPACT_ATOMS: atom_id res chain seq x y z
N MET A 1 -13.77 16.96 -70.54
CA MET A 1 -12.54 17.41 -71.26
C MET A 1 -12.79 18.73 -71.93
N SER A 2 -11.86 19.65 -71.85
CA SER A 2 -11.84 20.88 -72.64
C SER A 2 -10.41 21.18 -73.11
N VAL A 3 -10.31 21.90 -74.25
CA VAL A 3 -9.07 22.53 -74.70
C VAL A 3 -9.23 24.04 -74.64
N LEU A 4 -8.29 24.67 -73.94
CA LEU A 4 -8.28 26.10 -73.71
C LEU A 4 -7.07 26.74 -74.45
N ASP A 5 -7.20 28.01 -74.82
CA ASP A 5 -6.05 28.82 -75.19
C ASP A 5 -5.32 29.32 -73.92
N LYS A 6 -4.22 30.06 -74.11
CA LYS A 6 -3.43 30.64 -72.99
C LYS A 6 -4.19 31.69 -72.19
N ASP A 7 -5.24 32.27 -72.76
CA ASP A 7 -6.05 33.29 -72.10
C ASP A 7 -7.23 32.67 -71.31
N GLY A 8 -7.35 31.31 -71.36
CA GLY A 8 -8.33 30.54 -70.65
C GLY A 8 -9.69 30.38 -71.42
N ASN A 9 -9.73 30.80 -72.69
CA ASN A 9 -10.95 30.61 -73.48
C ASN A 9 -11.08 29.17 -73.98
N VAL A 10 -12.27 28.58 -73.85
CA VAL A 10 -12.55 27.23 -74.31
C VAL A 10 -12.57 27.20 -75.86
N ILE A 11 -11.71 26.41 -76.45
CA ILE A 11 -11.58 26.17 -77.87
C ILE A 11 -12.48 25.02 -78.32
N ASP A 12 -12.49 23.94 -77.50
CA ASP A 12 -13.32 22.76 -77.74
C ASP A 12 -13.65 22.09 -76.42
N SER A 13 -14.77 21.38 -76.35
CA SER A 13 -15.14 20.60 -75.21
C SER A 13 -15.92 19.33 -75.62
N TRP A 14 -15.63 18.22 -74.93
CA TRP A 14 -16.27 16.92 -75.24
C TRP A 14 -16.35 16.04 -73.99
N THR A 15 -17.16 14.99 -74.08
CA THR A 15 -17.11 13.88 -73.14
C THR A 15 -16.21 12.78 -73.73
N SER A 16 -15.23 12.29 -72.99
CA SER A 16 -14.37 11.19 -73.40
C SER A 16 -15.18 9.91 -73.61
N VAL A 17 -14.81 9.12 -74.62
CA VAL A 17 -15.45 7.86 -74.91
C VAL A 17 -14.36 6.79 -74.94
N LYS A 18 -14.64 5.62 -74.37
CA LYS A 18 -13.69 4.50 -74.30
C LYS A 18 -13.18 4.13 -75.73
N ASP A 19 -11.89 3.95 -75.83
CA ASP A 19 -11.17 3.56 -77.06
C ASP A 19 -11.39 4.50 -78.26
N SER A 20 -11.89 5.73 -78.05
CA SER A 20 -12.20 6.68 -79.11
C SER A 20 -11.53 8.06 -78.82
N PRO A 21 -10.31 8.27 -79.31
CA PRO A 21 -9.66 9.58 -79.12
C PRO A 21 -10.48 10.69 -79.82
N HIS A 22 -10.60 11.82 -79.17
CA HIS A 22 -11.23 13.02 -79.71
C HIS A 22 -10.26 13.71 -80.70
N VAL A 23 -10.73 14.19 -81.80
CA VAL A 23 -9.92 14.83 -82.83
C VAL A 23 -10.35 16.26 -83.06
N ILE A 24 -9.49 17.19 -82.71
CA ILE A 24 -9.70 18.61 -82.89
C ILE A 24 -8.99 19.05 -84.15
N LYS A 25 -9.67 19.76 -85.01
CA LYS A 25 -9.13 20.22 -86.29
C LYS A 25 -8.99 21.72 -86.31
N ARG A 26 -8.01 22.26 -87.08
CA ARG A 26 -7.79 23.70 -87.28
C ARG A 26 -7.21 24.47 -86.08
N LEU A 27 -6.49 23.80 -85.17
CA LEU A 27 -5.68 24.49 -84.22
C LEU A 27 -4.56 25.25 -84.90
N GLN A 28 -4.17 26.41 -84.35
CA GLN A 28 -3.16 27.26 -84.93
C GLN A 28 -1.76 26.71 -84.66
N VAL A 29 -0.93 26.57 -85.66
CA VAL A 29 0.47 26.17 -85.60
C VAL A 29 1.24 27.20 -84.73
N GLY A 30 2.14 26.75 -83.87
CA GLY A 30 2.95 27.57 -83.00
C GLY A 30 2.21 28.10 -81.74
N LYS A 31 0.92 27.83 -81.63
CA LYS A 31 0.16 28.16 -80.44
C LYS A 31 0.19 27.04 -79.42
N THR A 32 0.28 27.44 -78.17
CA THR A 32 0.16 26.51 -77.04
C THR A 32 -1.29 26.51 -76.53
N TYR A 33 -1.78 25.35 -76.24
CA TYR A 33 -3.10 25.06 -75.71
C TYR A 33 -2.98 24.26 -74.43
N ILE A 34 -4.04 24.23 -73.63
CA ILE A 34 -4.16 23.50 -72.37
C ILE A 34 -5.26 22.50 -72.55
N LEU A 35 -4.93 21.19 -72.47
CA LEU A 35 -5.91 20.14 -72.32
C LEU A 35 -6.26 20.07 -70.82
N ARG A 36 -7.54 20.25 -70.51
CA ARG A 36 -8.08 20.23 -69.17
C ARG A 36 -9.18 19.18 -69.00
N GLU A 37 -9.13 18.50 -67.89
CA GLU A 37 -10.23 17.68 -67.46
C GLU A 37 -11.14 18.46 -66.55
N GLU A 38 -12.41 18.67 -66.91
CA GLU A 38 -13.41 19.37 -66.10
C GLU A 38 -14.03 18.42 -65.07
N LEU A 39 -14.28 17.17 -65.51
CA LEU A 39 -14.89 16.14 -64.69
C LEU A 39 -14.24 14.80 -64.98
N ALA A 40 -13.60 14.21 -63.97
CA ALA A 40 -13.04 12.89 -64.03
C ALA A 40 -14.14 11.80 -63.99
N PRO A 41 -13.92 10.62 -64.55
CA PRO A 41 -14.79 9.48 -64.36
C PRO A 41 -14.88 9.11 -62.87
N TYR A 42 -16.02 8.54 -62.49
CA TYR A 42 -16.20 8.09 -61.10
C TYR A 42 -15.09 7.08 -60.70
N GLY A 43 -14.43 7.32 -59.59
CA GLY A 43 -13.33 6.51 -59.08
C GLY A 43 -11.94 7.00 -59.48
N TYR A 44 -11.85 8.06 -60.25
CA TYR A 44 -10.58 8.66 -60.69
C TYR A 44 -10.42 10.07 -60.15
N LEU A 45 -9.18 10.51 -60.02
CA LEU A 45 -8.80 11.88 -59.72
C LEU A 45 -8.81 12.71 -61.00
N ARG A 46 -9.11 13.98 -60.87
CA ARG A 46 -9.00 14.93 -61.97
C ARG A 46 -7.55 15.04 -62.39
N ALA A 47 -7.30 14.77 -63.66
CA ALA A 47 -5.95 14.89 -64.22
C ALA A 47 -5.45 16.35 -64.19
N THR A 48 -4.17 16.50 -64.04
CA THR A 48 -3.52 17.83 -64.17
C THR A 48 -3.57 18.29 -65.63
N ASP A 49 -3.75 19.61 -65.79
CA ASP A 49 -3.72 20.24 -67.13
C ASP A 49 -2.48 19.86 -67.90
N VAL A 50 -2.65 19.50 -69.17
CA VAL A 50 -1.53 19.21 -70.08
C VAL A 50 -1.36 20.33 -71.07
N GLU A 51 -0.26 21.08 -71.01
CA GLU A 51 0.08 22.07 -72.01
C GLU A 51 0.69 21.39 -73.26
N PHE A 52 0.23 21.75 -74.42
CA PHE A 52 0.79 21.28 -75.67
C PHE A 52 0.85 22.36 -76.73
N THR A 53 1.84 22.31 -77.58
CA THR A 53 2.04 23.31 -78.69
C THR A 53 1.89 22.63 -80.02
N ILE A 54 1.14 23.20 -80.91
CA ILE A 54 0.93 22.69 -82.25
C ILE A 54 2.16 22.93 -83.10
N SER A 55 2.74 21.82 -83.58
CA SER A 55 3.86 21.81 -84.51
C SER A 55 3.37 21.95 -85.94
N ASP A 56 4.25 22.48 -86.84
CA ASP A 56 3.95 22.56 -88.25
C ASP A 56 4.18 21.21 -88.94
N THR A 57 3.12 20.38 -88.92
CA THR A 57 3.14 19.04 -89.54
C THR A 57 1.74 18.63 -89.99
N ALA A 58 1.68 17.85 -91.06
CA ALA A 58 0.45 17.27 -91.57
C ALA A 58 0.03 16.00 -90.82
N GLU A 59 0.91 15.47 -89.98
CA GLU A 59 0.63 14.32 -89.15
C GLU A 59 -0.26 14.63 -87.95
N VAL A 60 -1.04 13.65 -87.54
CA VAL A 60 -1.87 13.79 -86.32
C VAL A 60 -0.98 13.81 -85.11
N GLN A 61 -0.96 14.98 -84.42
CA GLN A 61 -0.26 15.12 -83.14
C GLN A 61 -1.12 14.54 -82.06
N LYS A 62 -0.54 13.74 -81.16
CA LYS A 62 -1.24 13.06 -80.06
C LYS A 62 -0.89 13.70 -78.78
N VAL A 63 -1.89 14.11 -78.03
CA VAL A 63 -1.78 14.56 -76.63
C VAL A 63 -2.49 13.52 -75.76
N LYS A 64 -1.81 13.07 -74.72
CA LYS A 64 -2.35 12.06 -73.77
C LYS A 64 -2.48 12.70 -72.42
N MET A 65 -3.57 12.47 -71.78
CA MET A 65 -3.84 12.78 -70.35
C MET A 65 -4.14 11.47 -69.66
N GLU A 66 -3.60 11.30 -68.46
CA GLU A 66 -3.78 10.09 -67.67
C GLU A 66 -4.38 10.45 -66.34
N ASP A 67 -5.43 9.76 -65.94
CA ASP A 67 -6.07 9.91 -64.67
C ASP A 67 -5.40 9.00 -63.65
N GLU A 68 -5.29 9.50 -62.43
CA GLU A 68 -4.83 8.71 -61.32
C GLU A 68 -6.03 8.22 -60.52
N VAL A 69 -5.84 7.16 -59.76
CA VAL A 69 -6.86 6.68 -58.83
C VAL A 69 -6.51 7.18 -57.42
N PRO A 70 -7.50 7.61 -56.62
CA PRO A 70 -7.25 7.94 -55.22
C PRO A 70 -6.84 6.70 -54.45
N VAL A 71 -6.04 6.89 -53.46
CA VAL A 71 -5.62 5.85 -52.52
C VAL A 71 -6.17 6.16 -51.11
N ALA A 72 -6.14 5.16 -50.27
CA ALA A 72 -6.53 5.33 -48.89
C ALA A 72 -5.36 5.13 -47.93
N ARG A 73 -5.50 5.75 -46.80
CA ARG A 73 -4.69 5.55 -45.60
C ARG A 73 -5.58 5.04 -44.50
N LEU A 74 -5.16 3.94 -43.89
CA LEU A 74 -5.76 3.37 -42.71
C LEU A 74 -4.90 3.72 -41.48
N LEU A 75 -5.50 4.28 -40.45
CA LEU A 75 -4.89 4.57 -39.15
C LEU A 75 -5.69 3.86 -38.07
N VAL A 76 -5.02 3.08 -37.24
CA VAL A 76 -5.60 2.49 -36.04
C VAL A 76 -4.85 3.06 -34.84
N ASN A 77 -5.54 3.86 -34.02
CA ASN A 77 -5.02 4.37 -32.77
C ASN A 77 -5.35 3.38 -31.67
N LYS A 78 -4.34 2.69 -31.19
CA LYS A 78 -4.54 1.66 -30.17
C LYS A 78 -4.31 2.23 -28.78
N LYS A 79 -5.26 1.98 -27.90
CA LYS A 79 -5.26 2.43 -26.51
C LYS A 79 -5.26 1.22 -25.56
N GLY A 80 -4.70 1.45 -24.39
CA GLY A 80 -4.76 0.53 -23.27
C GLY A 80 -4.76 1.32 -21.96
N GLU A 81 -5.04 0.64 -20.87
CA GLU A 81 -4.99 1.22 -19.53
C GLU A 81 -3.63 0.97 -18.89
N PHE A 82 -3.01 2.00 -18.38
CA PHE A 82 -1.70 1.96 -17.71
C PHE A 82 -1.84 2.39 -16.26
N LEU A 83 -1.14 1.70 -15.37
CA LEU A 83 -1.09 2.08 -13.97
C LEU A 83 -0.42 3.45 -13.81
N ASP A 84 -1.18 4.41 -13.28
CA ASP A 84 -0.74 5.80 -13.13
C ASP A 84 -0.47 6.18 -11.70
N SER A 85 -1.40 5.89 -10.82
CA SER A 85 -1.36 6.34 -9.44
C SER A 85 -2.07 5.36 -8.50
N VAL A 86 -1.88 5.58 -7.21
CA VAL A 86 -2.58 4.89 -6.13
C VAL A 86 -3.24 5.94 -5.26
N SER A 87 -4.53 5.78 -4.99
CA SER A 87 -5.28 6.61 -4.06
C SER A 87 -5.53 5.86 -2.75
N LEU A 88 -5.74 6.65 -1.69
CA LEU A 88 -6.01 6.13 -0.35
C LEU A 88 -7.51 6.03 -0.12
N LEU A 89 -7.92 4.97 0.54
CA LEU A 89 -9.29 4.74 0.96
C LEU A 89 -9.32 4.38 2.45
N ASP A 90 -9.98 5.20 3.26
CA ASP A 90 -10.21 4.88 4.67
C ASP A 90 -11.33 3.85 4.79
N ASN A 91 -11.06 2.74 5.43
CA ASN A 91 -12.09 1.73 5.70
C ASN A 91 -12.71 1.90 7.10
N ALA A 92 -13.82 1.19 7.32
CA ALA A 92 -14.57 1.25 8.57
C ALA A 92 -13.78 0.74 9.81
N LYS A 93 -12.62 0.11 9.60
CA LYS A 93 -11.73 -0.38 10.68
C LYS A 93 -10.57 0.59 10.97
N GLY A 94 -10.54 1.77 10.34
CA GLY A 94 -9.50 2.78 10.53
C GLY A 94 -8.16 2.40 9.89
N MET A 95 -8.15 1.44 8.97
CA MET A 95 -6.98 1.07 8.17
C MET A 95 -7.05 1.76 6.81
N ILE A 96 -5.89 2.11 6.26
CA ILE A 96 -5.80 2.75 4.94
C ILE A 96 -5.61 1.65 3.90
N GLU A 97 -6.58 1.54 3.01
CA GLU A 97 -6.52 0.69 1.81
C GLU A 97 -6.01 1.48 0.62
N HIS A 98 -5.57 0.75 -0.42
CA HIS A 98 -4.95 1.36 -1.58
C HIS A 98 -5.65 0.92 -2.86
N LEU A 99 -6.18 1.90 -3.59
CA LEU A 99 -6.87 1.69 -4.85
C LEU A 99 -5.94 2.04 -6.02
N PHE A 100 -5.73 1.10 -6.92
CA PHE A 100 -4.95 1.32 -8.14
C PHE A 100 -5.78 2.10 -9.17
N ASN A 101 -5.21 3.19 -9.66
CA ASN A 101 -5.85 4.03 -10.67
C ASN A 101 -5.12 3.87 -12.01
N TYR A 102 -5.90 3.63 -13.05
CA TYR A 102 -5.40 3.44 -14.39
C TYR A 102 -5.84 4.60 -15.29
N VAL A 103 -4.96 4.96 -16.20
CA VAL A 103 -5.22 5.98 -17.22
C VAL A 103 -5.11 5.37 -18.61
N THR A 104 -5.97 5.79 -19.51
CA THR A 104 -5.89 5.40 -20.91
C THR A 104 -4.68 6.07 -21.57
N GLY A 105 -3.85 5.28 -22.19
CA GLY A 105 -2.67 5.70 -22.92
C GLY A 105 -2.53 4.98 -24.25
N ASN A 106 -1.50 5.33 -25.00
CA ASN A 106 -1.19 4.72 -26.27
C ASN A 106 -0.58 3.34 -26.05
N LEU A 107 -1.08 2.33 -26.76
CA LEU A 107 -0.62 0.95 -26.68
C LEU A 107 0.24 0.62 -27.89
N THR A 108 1.53 0.34 -27.66
CA THR A 108 2.53 0.01 -28.69
C THR A 108 2.60 -1.49 -28.93
N ASP A 109 3.27 -1.88 -30.00
CA ASP A 109 3.61 -3.28 -30.34
C ASP A 109 2.38 -4.20 -30.52
N VAL A 110 1.24 -3.62 -30.89
CA VAL A 110 0.02 -4.34 -31.25
C VAL A 110 -0.01 -4.54 -32.75
N THR A 111 -0.13 -5.78 -33.20
CA THR A 111 -0.12 -6.13 -34.63
C THR A 111 -1.52 -6.46 -35.10
N PHE A 112 -1.88 -5.87 -36.23
CA PHE A 112 -3.13 -6.11 -36.93
C PHE A 112 -2.89 -6.69 -38.29
N ASN A 113 -3.74 -7.62 -38.73
CA ASN A 113 -3.87 -8.06 -40.09
C ASN A 113 -5.02 -7.29 -40.75
N VAL A 114 -4.78 -6.79 -41.94
CA VAL A 114 -5.76 -6.13 -42.80
C VAL A 114 -6.12 -7.08 -43.93
N TYR A 115 -7.39 -7.35 -44.09
CA TYR A 115 -7.92 -8.22 -45.11
C TYR A 115 -8.89 -7.46 -46.02
N ALA A 116 -8.97 -7.86 -47.29
CA ALA A 116 -10.01 -7.40 -48.18
C ALA A 116 -11.35 -8.08 -47.81
N ALA A 117 -12.37 -7.32 -47.44
CA ALA A 117 -13.67 -7.88 -47.06
C ALA A 117 -14.47 -8.42 -48.25
N GLU A 118 -14.12 -7.97 -49.44
CA GLU A 118 -14.65 -8.40 -50.75
C GLU A 118 -13.55 -8.24 -51.79
N ALA A 119 -13.76 -8.73 -53.00
CA ALA A 119 -12.80 -8.54 -54.10
C ALA A 119 -12.66 -7.02 -54.40
N ILE A 120 -11.46 -6.50 -54.25
CA ILE A 120 -11.14 -5.08 -54.51
C ILE A 120 -10.66 -4.92 -55.92
N ARG A 121 -11.52 -4.34 -56.75
CA ARG A 121 -11.35 -4.26 -58.17
C ARG A 121 -10.60 -2.99 -58.59
N ALA A 122 -9.85 -3.09 -59.68
CA ALA A 122 -9.30 -1.93 -60.35
C ALA A 122 -10.41 -1.01 -60.88
N ALA A 123 -10.21 0.31 -60.79
CA ALA A 123 -11.20 1.30 -61.18
C ALA A 123 -11.58 1.24 -62.65
N ASP A 124 -10.68 0.72 -63.51
CA ASP A 124 -10.92 0.55 -64.95
C ASP A 124 -11.85 -0.62 -65.29
N GLY A 125 -12.15 -1.50 -64.35
CA GLY A 125 -13.00 -2.67 -64.49
C GLY A 125 -12.47 -3.74 -65.49
N VAL A 126 -11.19 -3.63 -65.87
CA VAL A 126 -10.54 -4.50 -66.87
C VAL A 126 -9.26 -5.11 -66.33
N SER A 127 -8.48 -4.37 -65.60
CA SER A 127 -7.27 -4.83 -64.91
C SER A 127 -7.62 -5.90 -63.87
N ALA A 128 -6.63 -6.70 -63.51
CA ALA A 128 -6.78 -7.67 -62.42
C ALA A 128 -7.20 -7.00 -61.13
N ASP A 129 -7.99 -7.69 -60.32
CA ASP A 129 -8.35 -7.25 -59.00
C ASP A 129 -7.09 -7.02 -58.15
N TYR A 130 -7.12 -6.00 -57.31
CA TYR A 130 -6.01 -5.73 -56.38
C TYR A 130 -5.90 -6.82 -55.32
N TYR A 131 -7.06 -7.28 -54.82
CA TYR A 131 -7.15 -8.33 -53.80
C TYR A 131 -8.41 -9.16 -54.01
N ALA A 132 -8.31 -10.44 -53.73
CA ALA A 132 -9.48 -11.33 -53.65
C ALA A 132 -10.21 -11.11 -52.31
N ALA A 133 -11.46 -11.56 -52.21
CA ALA A 133 -12.17 -11.58 -50.94
C ALA A 133 -11.41 -12.44 -49.90
N ASP A 134 -11.32 -11.99 -48.67
CA ASP A 134 -10.61 -12.59 -47.55
C ASP A 134 -9.07 -12.71 -47.73
N GLU A 135 -8.52 -12.05 -48.75
CA GLU A 135 -7.07 -12.00 -48.93
C GLU A 135 -6.40 -11.09 -47.94
N LEU A 136 -5.27 -11.54 -47.36
CA LEU A 136 -4.44 -10.73 -46.49
C LEU A 136 -3.74 -9.64 -47.31
N VAL A 137 -4.12 -8.39 -47.05
CA VAL A 137 -3.52 -7.21 -47.69
C VAL A 137 -2.15 -6.89 -47.07
N GLY A 138 -2.04 -7.05 -45.76
CA GLY A 138 -0.80 -6.84 -45.05
C GLY A 138 -1.00 -6.81 -43.53
N SER A 139 0.11 -6.67 -42.84
CA SER A 139 0.11 -6.53 -41.39
C SER A 139 0.69 -5.16 -40.99
N ILE A 140 0.11 -4.54 -39.97
CA ILE A 140 0.55 -3.27 -39.42
C ILE A 140 0.72 -3.40 -37.91
N THR A 141 1.73 -2.73 -37.37
CA THR A 141 2.03 -2.75 -35.92
C THR A 141 2.04 -1.32 -35.38
N THR A 142 1.51 -1.14 -34.19
CA THR A 142 1.48 0.18 -33.56
C THR A 142 2.89 0.65 -33.18
N ASP A 143 3.17 1.90 -33.50
CA ASP A 143 4.43 2.60 -33.19
C ASP A 143 4.47 3.10 -31.73
N GLY A 144 5.51 3.89 -31.40
CA GLY A 144 5.66 4.53 -30.08
C GLY A 144 4.54 5.50 -29.70
N ASN A 145 3.69 5.91 -30.65
CA ASN A 145 2.50 6.73 -30.41
C ASN A 145 1.20 5.89 -30.36
N GLY A 146 1.32 4.57 -30.42
CA GLY A 146 0.18 3.66 -30.47
C GLY A 146 -0.60 3.70 -31.78
N ILE A 147 0.05 4.08 -32.88
CA ILE A 147 -0.56 4.21 -34.20
C ILE A 147 -0.05 3.13 -35.12
N ALA A 148 -0.94 2.30 -35.64
CA ALA A 148 -0.68 1.38 -36.76
C ALA A 148 -1.21 2.02 -38.03
N GLN A 149 -0.37 2.06 -39.09
CA GLN A 149 -0.69 2.75 -40.33
C GLN A 149 -0.44 1.86 -41.51
N MET A 150 -1.35 1.92 -42.46
CA MET A 150 -1.20 1.34 -43.79
C MET A 150 -1.55 2.38 -44.85
N ASP A 151 -0.60 2.67 -45.72
CA ASP A 151 -0.73 3.65 -46.80
C ASP A 151 -0.99 2.97 -48.16
N ASN A 152 -1.40 3.76 -49.15
CA ASN A 152 -1.56 3.37 -50.54
C ASN A 152 -2.54 2.22 -50.75
N LEU A 153 -3.53 2.08 -49.85
CA LEU A 153 -4.59 1.11 -50.05
C LEU A 153 -5.48 1.50 -51.24
N PRO A 154 -5.83 0.60 -52.14
CA PRO A 154 -6.93 0.81 -53.07
C PRO A 154 -8.23 1.12 -52.32
N LEU A 155 -9.13 1.88 -52.93
CA LEU A 155 -10.45 2.08 -52.35
C LEU A 155 -11.25 0.77 -52.39
N GLY A 156 -11.96 0.48 -51.29
CA GLY A 156 -12.72 -0.75 -51.17
C GLY A 156 -13.13 -1.01 -49.71
N ARG A 157 -13.70 -2.18 -49.49
CA ARG A 157 -14.10 -2.63 -48.16
C ARG A 157 -13.07 -3.61 -47.60
N TYR A 158 -12.62 -3.28 -46.39
CA TYR A 158 -11.62 -4.09 -45.67
C TYR A 158 -12.19 -4.54 -44.33
N TYR A 159 -11.56 -5.54 -43.74
CA TYR A 159 -11.71 -5.80 -42.30
C TYR A 159 -10.33 -5.97 -41.65
N ILE A 160 -10.27 -5.59 -40.42
CA ILE A 160 -9.05 -5.54 -39.63
C ILE A 160 -9.24 -6.45 -38.43
N VAL A 161 -8.27 -7.32 -38.17
CA VAL A 161 -8.26 -8.24 -37.04
C VAL A 161 -6.97 -8.04 -36.26
N GLU A 162 -7.08 -7.90 -34.97
CA GLU A 162 -5.90 -7.90 -34.09
C GLU A 162 -5.29 -9.30 -34.07
N LYS A 163 -4.03 -9.41 -34.48
CA LYS A 163 -3.28 -10.66 -34.51
C LYS A 163 -2.50 -10.91 -33.25
N GLU A 164 -1.87 -9.85 -32.73
CA GLU A 164 -1.04 -9.89 -31.54
C GLU A 164 -1.26 -8.63 -30.72
N THR A 165 -1.44 -8.78 -29.42
CA THR A 165 -1.58 -7.65 -28.49
C THR A 165 -0.31 -7.45 -27.67
N ALA A 166 -0.21 -6.30 -27.00
CA ALA A 166 0.87 -6.03 -26.07
C ALA A 166 0.75 -6.90 -24.82
N HIS A 167 1.88 -7.11 -24.15
CA HIS A 167 1.96 -7.84 -22.89
C HIS A 167 1.06 -7.22 -21.82
N GLY A 168 0.34 -8.05 -21.07
CA GLY A 168 -0.60 -7.63 -20.05
C GLY A 168 -2.02 -7.34 -20.51
N TYR A 169 -2.28 -7.45 -21.84
CA TYR A 169 -3.58 -7.17 -22.42
C TYR A 169 -4.23 -8.41 -23.04
N VAL A 170 -5.55 -8.34 -23.16
CA VAL A 170 -6.38 -9.36 -23.80
C VAL A 170 -6.52 -9.03 -25.28
N LEU A 171 -6.33 -10.02 -26.12
CA LEU A 171 -6.49 -9.91 -27.57
C LEU A 171 -7.96 -9.66 -27.93
N ASP A 172 -8.22 -8.61 -28.70
CA ASP A 172 -9.52 -8.34 -29.32
C ASP A 172 -9.46 -8.78 -30.80
N ASN A 173 -9.77 -10.02 -31.07
CA ASN A 173 -9.70 -10.60 -32.38
C ASN A 173 -11.00 -10.47 -33.19
N GLU A 174 -11.97 -9.69 -32.72
CA GLU A 174 -13.21 -9.43 -33.45
C GLU A 174 -12.92 -8.61 -34.71
N PRO A 175 -13.36 -9.10 -35.91
CA PRO A 175 -13.15 -8.38 -37.16
C PRO A 175 -13.90 -7.04 -37.17
N ARG A 176 -13.20 -5.99 -37.56
CA ARG A 176 -13.78 -4.64 -37.68
C ARG A 176 -13.72 -4.20 -39.15
N TYR A 177 -14.89 -3.93 -39.70
CA TYR A 177 -15.05 -3.57 -41.11
C TYR A 177 -14.87 -2.07 -41.34
N VAL A 178 -14.20 -1.73 -42.45
CA VAL A 178 -13.86 -0.38 -42.87
C VAL A 178 -14.19 -0.19 -44.33
N ASP A 179 -14.96 0.83 -44.63
CA ASP A 179 -15.30 1.21 -46.01
C ASP A 179 -14.46 2.44 -46.42
N LEU A 180 -13.50 2.22 -47.28
CA LEU A 180 -12.66 3.25 -47.86
C LEU A 180 -13.25 3.61 -49.22
N THR A 181 -14.19 4.58 -49.22
CA THR A 181 -14.97 4.90 -50.41
C THR A 181 -14.48 6.16 -51.10
N TYR A 182 -14.66 6.18 -52.45
CA TYR A 182 -14.38 7.38 -53.23
C TYR A 182 -15.17 8.58 -52.72
N ARG A 183 -14.51 9.71 -52.56
CA ARG A 183 -15.14 10.95 -52.12
C ARG A 183 -15.48 11.86 -53.29
N ASP A 184 -14.45 12.32 -53.99
CA ASP A 184 -14.56 13.19 -55.16
C ASP A 184 -13.24 13.17 -55.96
N GLN A 185 -13.27 13.81 -57.13
CA GLN A 185 -12.14 13.85 -58.05
C GLN A 185 -10.94 14.70 -57.60
N ASP A 186 -11.06 15.44 -56.50
CA ASP A 186 -10.04 16.35 -55.96
C ASP A 186 -9.47 15.82 -54.63
N THR A 187 -9.92 14.67 -54.17
CA THR A 187 -9.45 14.00 -52.95
C THR A 187 -8.52 12.83 -53.26
N PRO A 188 -7.18 13.05 -53.35
CA PRO A 188 -6.23 12.00 -53.73
C PRO A 188 -5.97 10.99 -52.60
N LEU A 189 -6.24 11.34 -51.34
CA LEU A 189 -6.02 10.49 -50.18
C LEU A 189 -7.26 10.46 -49.30
N VAL A 190 -7.87 9.29 -49.20
CA VAL A 190 -8.96 9.03 -48.24
C VAL A 190 -8.34 8.48 -46.98
N THR A 191 -8.48 9.19 -45.84
CA THR A 191 -7.97 8.71 -44.58
C THR A 191 -9.11 8.19 -43.69
N TYR A 192 -8.94 6.97 -43.20
CA TYR A 192 -9.74 6.41 -42.11
C TYR A 192 -8.92 6.38 -40.85
N SER A 193 -9.52 6.78 -39.74
CA SER A 193 -8.91 6.72 -38.42
C SER A 193 -9.92 6.20 -37.41
N ALA A 194 -9.50 5.27 -36.58
CA ALA A 194 -10.33 4.74 -35.50
C ALA A 194 -9.51 4.55 -34.21
N ASP A 195 -10.18 4.78 -33.10
CA ASP A 195 -9.63 4.52 -31.77
C ASP A 195 -10.14 3.17 -31.26
N TRP A 196 -9.21 2.27 -30.94
CA TRP A 196 -9.52 0.94 -30.41
C TRP A 196 -8.80 0.74 -29.08
N GLN A 197 -9.43 0.05 -28.16
CA GLN A 197 -8.90 -0.18 -26.83
C GLN A 197 -8.90 -1.68 -26.50
N ASN A 198 -7.78 -2.17 -25.93
CA ASN A 198 -7.74 -3.50 -25.33
C ASN A 198 -7.97 -3.43 -23.83
N ALA A 199 -8.68 -4.42 -23.34
CA ALA A 199 -8.82 -4.65 -21.91
C ALA A 199 -7.51 -5.21 -21.34
N ARG A 200 -7.14 -4.81 -20.12
CA ARG A 200 -6.08 -5.46 -19.36
C ARG A 200 -6.52 -6.86 -18.93
N GLN A 201 -5.55 -7.75 -18.77
CA GLN A 201 -5.79 -8.97 -18.02
C GLN A 201 -6.09 -8.61 -16.56
N ARG A 202 -7.06 -9.29 -15.98
CA ARG A 202 -7.49 -9.09 -14.59
C ARG A 202 -7.26 -10.33 -13.76
N VAL A 203 -7.33 -10.18 -12.46
CA VAL A 203 -7.18 -11.27 -11.51
C VAL A 203 -8.39 -11.33 -10.57
N GLN A 204 -8.75 -12.54 -10.21
CA GLN A 204 -9.70 -12.82 -9.14
C GLN A 204 -8.97 -13.62 -8.07
N VAL A 205 -9.03 -13.15 -6.83
CA VAL A 205 -8.35 -13.78 -5.69
C VAL A 205 -9.39 -14.16 -4.66
N GLU A 206 -9.49 -15.44 -4.39
CA GLU A 206 -10.44 -15.99 -3.44
C GLU A 206 -9.72 -16.63 -2.25
N VAL A 207 -10.32 -16.53 -1.07
CA VAL A 207 -9.87 -17.23 0.15
C VAL A 207 -11.03 -18.01 0.70
N LEU A 208 -10.75 -19.25 1.11
CA LEU A 208 -11.61 -20.09 1.91
C LEU A 208 -10.99 -20.27 3.29
N LYS A 209 -11.71 -19.94 4.35
CA LYS A 209 -11.30 -20.11 5.74
C LYS A 209 -12.00 -21.31 6.38
N LYS A 210 -11.21 -22.20 6.99
CA LYS A 210 -11.70 -23.43 7.63
C LYS A 210 -11.09 -23.61 9.02
N GLU A 211 -11.77 -24.42 9.83
CA GLU A 211 -11.18 -25.04 11.02
C GLU A 211 -10.23 -26.17 10.60
N LYS A 212 -9.05 -26.22 11.21
CA LYS A 212 -8.04 -27.23 10.91
C LYS A 212 -8.56 -28.64 11.15
N ASP A 213 -8.18 -29.55 10.26
CA ASP A 213 -8.61 -30.97 10.29
C ASP A 213 -10.15 -31.18 10.29
N SER A 214 -10.90 -30.21 9.75
CA SER A 214 -12.36 -30.19 9.71
C SER A 214 -12.87 -29.59 8.39
N ASP A 215 -14.11 -29.93 8.02
CA ASP A 215 -14.82 -29.29 6.92
C ASP A 215 -15.59 -28.03 7.35
N LYS A 216 -15.51 -27.66 8.63
CA LYS A 216 -16.20 -26.49 9.17
C LYS A 216 -15.55 -25.20 8.62
N VAL A 217 -16.36 -24.41 7.93
CA VAL A 217 -15.97 -23.09 7.46
C VAL A 217 -16.07 -22.06 8.58
N LEU A 218 -15.22 -21.01 8.51
CA LEU A 218 -15.10 -20.01 9.55
C LEU A 218 -15.41 -18.62 9.00
N SER A 219 -16.49 -18.03 9.48
CA SER A 219 -16.89 -16.67 9.18
C SER A 219 -16.28 -15.66 10.18
N GLY A 220 -16.09 -14.40 9.75
CA GLY A 220 -15.61 -13.34 10.63
C GLY A 220 -14.08 -13.19 10.68
N ALA A 221 -13.29 -14.05 10.03
CA ALA A 221 -11.86 -13.88 9.89
C ALA A 221 -11.52 -12.65 9.03
N ILE A 222 -10.52 -11.89 9.41
CA ILE A 222 -10.10 -10.68 8.72
C ILE A 222 -8.80 -10.94 7.98
N PHE A 223 -8.82 -10.69 6.67
CA PHE A 223 -7.66 -10.85 5.79
C PHE A 223 -7.27 -9.54 5.16
N GLY A 224 -5.96 -9.33 5.04
CA GLY A 224 -5.37 -8.28 4.24
C GLY A 224 -4.67 -8.84 3.02
N LEU A 225 -4.86 -8.19 1.88
CA LEU A 225 -4.08 -8.38 0.66
C LEU A 225 -3.00 -7.31 0.62
N TYR A 226 -1.76 -7.70 0.41
CA TYR A 226 -0.59 -6.83 0.49
C TYR A 226 0.28 -6.93 -0.77
N ALA A 227 1.02 -5.87 -1.05
CA ALA A 227 2.11 -5.88 -2.02
C ALA A 227 3.33 -6.64 -1.45
N ALA A 228 3.79 -7.69 -2.12
CA ALA A 228 5.00 -8.43 -1.71
C ALA A 228 6.29 -7.74 -2.17
N ASP A 229 6.21 -6.88 -3.18
CA ASP A 229 7.30 -6.04 -3.69
C ASP A 229 6.78 -4.62 -3.94
N ASP A 230 7.70 -3.69 -4.21
CA ASP A 230 7.32 -2.34 -4.64
C ASP A 230 6.57 -2.39 -5.97
N ILE A 231 5.38 -1.80 -6.02
CA ILE A 231 4.61 -1.67 -7.26
C ILE A 231 4.97 -0.34 -7.91
N VAL A 232 5.42 -0.42 -9.15
CA VAL A 232 5.90 0.73 -9.89
C VAL A 232 4.97 1.09 -11.06
N SER A 233 4.90 2.38 -11.37
CA SER A 233 4.23 2.84 -12.59
C SER A 233 5.00 2.42 -13.85
N SER A 234 4.37 2.53 -15.02
CA SER A 234 5.03 2.36 -16.32
C SER A 234 6.26 3.26 -16.54
N LYS A 235 6.41 4.32 -15.75
CA LYS A 235 7.56 5.25 -15.76
C LYS A 235 8.59 4.92 -14.68
N GLY A 236 8.48 3.79 -13.99
CA GLY A 236 9.42 3.35 -12.96
C GLY A 236 9.33 4.09 -11.61
N LYS A 237 8.26 4.87 -11.39
CA LYS A 237 8.02 5.50 -10.09
C LYS A 237 7.35 4.48 -9.16
N VAL A 238 7.88 4.32 -7.95
CA VAL A 238 7.21 3.53 -6.91
C VAL A 238 5.90 4.22 -6.52
N LEU A 239 4.80 3.52 -6.74
CA LEU A 239 3.44 3.96 -6.42
C LEU A 239 2.97 3.38 -5.09
N LEU A 240 3.33 2.13 -4.81
CA LEU A 240 3.02 1.43 -3.59
C LEU A 240 4.27 0.70 -3.11
N ALA A 241 4.66 0.93 -1.87
CA ALA A 241 5.82 0.26 -1.29
C ALA A 241 5.48 -1.19 -0.90
N LYS A 242 6.49 -2.04 -0.90
CA LYS A 242 6.42 -3.38 -0.32
C LYS A 242 5.76 -3.36 1.07
N ASP A 243 5.06 -4.43 1.40
CA ASP A 243 4.36 -4.67 2.67
C ASP A 243 3.23 -3.67 2.96
N THR A 244 2.74 -2.96 1.94
CA THR A 244 1.59 -2.06 2.07
C THR A 244 0.29 -2.82 1.86
N LEU A 245 -0.69 -2.57 2.73
CA LEU A 245 -2.04 -3.11 2.62
C LEU A 245 -2.74 -2.56 1.38
N ILE A 246 -3.28 -3.44 0.54
CA ILE A 246 -4.06 -3.08 -0.65
C ILE A 246 -5.55 -3.10 -0.32
N GLU A 247 -6.04 -4.21 0.21
CA GLU A 247 -7.46 -4.41 0.47
C GLU A 247 -7.67 -5.25 1.74
N LEU A 248 -8.72 -4.93 2.49
CA LEU A 248 -9.11 -5.64 3.70
C LEU A 248 -10.49 -6.29 3.51
N LYS A 249 -10.60 -7.57 3.85
CA LYS A 249 -11.85 -8.32 3.76
C LYS A 249 -12.11 -9.14 5.01
N THR A 250 -13.39 -9.45 5.23
CA THR A 250 -13.84 -10.33 6.30
C THR A 250 -14.58 -11.51 5.68
N THR A 251 -14.31 -12.75 6.13
CA THR A 251 -14.98 -13.94 5.62
C THR A 251 -16.49 -13.92 5.93
N ASP A 252 -17.27 -14.33 4.95
CA ASP A 252 -18.73 -14.45 5.02
C ASP A 252 -19.19 -15.72 5.79
N GLU A 253 -20.48 -16.02 5.75
CA GLU A 253 -21.06 -17.19 6.42
C GLU A 253 -20.60 -18.54 5.81
N GLU A 254 -20.18 -18.52 4.54
CA GLU A 254 -19.58 -19.65 3.84
C GLU A 254 -18.05 -19.75 4.04
N GLY A 255 -17.49 -18.89 4.90
CA GLY A 255 -16.05 -18.83 5.16
C GLY A 255 -15.24 -18.27 3.99
N LYS A 256 -15.87 -17.55 3.05
CA LYS A 256 -15.24 -17.07 1.83
C LYS A 256 -15.05 -15.56 1.82
N ILE A 257 -14.03 -15.16 1.10
CA ILE A 257 -13.85 -13.79 0.63
C ILE A 257 -13.37 -13.78 -0.80
N GLN A 258 -13.72 -12.72 -1.51
CA GLN A 258 -13.15 -12.38 -2.81
C GLN A 258 -12.58 -10.97 -2.72
N PHE A 259 -11.27 -10.84 -3.01
CA PHE A 259 -10.65 -9.54 -3.17
C PHE A 259 -11.04 -8.95 -4.53
N VAL A 260 -11.38 -7.66 -4.54
CA VAL A 260 -11.87 -6.95 -5.73
C VAL A 260 -10.89 -5.90 -6.24
N ALA A 261 -9.75 -5.74 -5.58
CA ALA A 261 -8.71 -4.82 -6.00
C ALA A 261 -8.25 -5.12 -7.43
N ASP A 262 -8.18 -4.10 -8.26
CA ASP A 262 -7.76 -4.21 -9.67
C ASP A 262 -6.23 -4.24 -9.77
N LEU A 263 -5.66 -5.39 -9.43
CA LEU A 263 -4.21 -5.58 -9.25
C LEU A 263 -3.44 -5.44 -10.57
N PRO A 264 -2.25 -4.80 -10.57
CA PRO A 264 -1.30 -4.83 -11.67
C PRO A 264 -0.78 -6.23 -11.96
N VAL A 265 -0.70 -6.57 -13.26
CA VAL A 265 -0.05 -7.79 -13.75
C VAL A 265 1.47 -7.75 -13.50
N ASP A 266 2.13 -8.92 -13.47
CA ASP A 266 3.56 -9.12 -13.23
C ASP A 266 4.06 -8.54 -11.90
N SER A 267 3.20 -8.57 -10.91
CA SER A 267 3.50 -8.11 -9.56
C SER A 267 3.24 -9.22 -8.55
N ARG A 268 4.00 -9.19 -7.44
CA ARG A 268 3.88 -10.17 -6.37
C ARG A 268 3.05 -9.62 -5.24
N TYR A 269 2.23 -10.48 -4.67
CA TYR A 269 1.30 -10.17 -3.60
C TYR A 269 1.35 -11.25 -2.52
N TYR A 270 0.84 -10.93 -1.35
CA TYR A 270 0.56 -11.94 -0.34
C TYR A 270 -0.74 -11.64 0.40
N ILE A 271 -1.35 -12.71 0.86
CA ILE A 271 -2.53 -12.66 1.70
C ILE A 271 -2.10 -13.05 3.11
N LYS A 272 -2.51 -12.25 4.08
CA LYS A 272 -2.24 -12.51 5.49
C LYS A 272 -3.52 -12.38 6.30
N GLU A 273 -3.72 -13.33 7.20
CA GLU A 273 -4.74 -13.22 8.22
C GLU A 273 -4.32 -12.20 9.28
N LEU A 274 -5.20 -11.27 9.59
CA LEU A 274 -4.98 -10.22 10.59
C LEU A 274 -5.70 -10.53 11.90
N ALA A 275 -6.85 -11.20 11.81
CA ALA A 275 -7.60 -11.66 12.95
C ALA A 275 -8.40 -12.91 12.59
N ALA A 276 -8.26 -13.93 13.39
CA ALA A 276 -9.14 -15.09 13.35
C ALA A 276 -10.55 -14.77 13.91
N PRO A 277 -11.55 -15.58 13.63
CA PRO A 277 -12.82 -15.51 14.33
C PRO A 277 -12.67 -15.76 15.83
N ASP A 278 -13.66 -15.33 16.59
CA ASP A 278 -13.71 -15.56 18.04
C ASP A 278 -13.50 -17.04 18.38
N GLY A 279 -12.57 -17.30 19.28
CA GLY A 279 -12.24 -18.64 19.74
C GLY A 279 -11.18 -19.39 18.93
N TYR A 280 -10.62 -18.75 17.92
CA TYR A 280 -9.58 -19.31 17.06
C TYR A 280 -8.26 -18.55 17.18
N VAL A 281 -7.18 -19.22 16.80
CA VAL A 281 -5.83 -18.68 16.77
C VAL A 281 -5.53 -18.17 15.36
N THR A 282 -5.17 -16.92 15.25
CA THR A 282 -4.80 -16.29 13.97
C THR A 282 -3.55 -16.96 13.39
N ASP A 283 -3.64 -17.50 12.19
CA ASP A 283 -2.48 -17.94 11.43
C ASP A 283 -1.82 -16.76 10.73
N GLN A 284 -0.66 -16.35 11.22
CA GLN A 284 0.05 -15.18 10.72
C GLN A 284 0.96 -15.47 9.52
N GLU A 285 1.05 -16.73 9.09
CA GLU A 285 1.87 -17.09 7.92
C GLU A 285 1.20 -16.60 6.63
N PRO A 286 1.86 -15.72 5.87
CA PRO A 286 1.30 -15.22 4.63
C PRO A 286 1.37 -16.28 3.53
N GLN A 287 0.40 -16.26 2.62
CA GLN A 287 0.46 -17.01 1.37
C GLN A 287 0.73 -16.04 0.22
N GLU A 288 1.83 -16.28 -0.49
CA GLU A 288 2.28 -15.42 -1.60
C GLU A 288 1.78 -15.95 -2.94
N PHE A 289 1.55 -15.03 -3.89
CA PHE A 289 1.31 -15.35 -5.28
C PHE A 289 1.87 -14.26 -6.20
N THR A 290 2.11 -14.63 -7.46
CA THR A 290 2.48 -13.67 -8.51
C THR A 290 1.37 -13.61 -9.53
N PHE A 291 0.81 -12.44 -9.78
CA PHE A 291 -0.12 -12.25 -10.88
C PHE A 291 0.69 -12.14 -12.19
N GLU A 292 1.01 -13.27 -12.77
CA GLU A 292 1.74 -13.36 -14.05
C GLU A 292 0.78 -13.27 -15.24
N TYR A 293 1.24 -12.65 -16.30
CA TYR A 293 0.51 -12.63 -17.57
C TYR A 293 0.34 -14.04 -18.13
N GLN A 294 -0.91 -14.46 -18.34
CA GLN A 294 -1.27 -15.82 -18.79
C GLN A 294 -1.47 -15.92 -20.31
N GLY A 295 -0.92 -14.96 -21.08
CA GLY A 295 -1.10 -14.88 -22.52
C GLY A 295 -2.38 -14.13 -22.93
N SER A 296 -2.43 -13.75 -24.20
CA SER A 296 -3.44 -12.82 -24.73
C SER A 296 -4.87 -13.36 -24.76
N GLY A 297 -5.06 -14.67 -24.65
CA GLY A 297 -6.38 -15.31 -24.64
C GLY A 297 -7.07 -15.38 -23.28
N THR A 298 -6.37 -15.02 -22.19
CA THR A 298 -6.90 -15.07 -20.82
C THR A 298 -7.34 -13.69 -20.36
N SER A 299 -8.63 -13.53 -20.08
CA SER A 299 -9.16 -12.25 -19.57
C SER A 299 -9.05 -12.11 -18.05
N VAL A 300 -9.22 -13.21 -17.34
CA VAL A 300 -9.16 -13.27 -15.86
C VAL A 300 -8.33 -14.47 -15.43
N THR A 301 -7.38 -14.24 -14.54
CA THR A 301 -6.62 -15.29 -13.87
C THR A 301 -7.22 -15.49 -12.47
N GLU A 302 -7.42 -16.73 -12.06
CA GLU A 302 -8.02 -17.06 -10.78
C GLU A 302 -6.99 -17.66 -9.82
N TYR A 303 -6.95 -17.16 -8.59
CA TYR A 303 -6.18 -17.71 -7.49
C TYR A 303 -7.11 -18.04 -6.34
N ALA A 304 -7.01 -19.25 -5.82
CA ALA A 304 -7.78 -19.71 -4.68
C ALA A 304 -6.84 -20.18 -3.55
N PHE A 305 -7.05 -19.65 -2.36
CA PHE A 305 -6.26 -19.94 -1.17
C PHE A 305 -7.13 -20.56 -0.09
N THR A 306 -6.55 -21.46 0.68
CA THR A 306 -7.20 -22.01 1.87
C THR A 306 -6.34 -21.69 3.09
N PHE A 307 -6.96 -21.11 4.10
CA PHE A 307 -6.36 -20.88 5.41
C PHE A 307 -7.12 -21.66 6.47
N GLU A 308 -6.39 -22.24 7.42
CA GLU A 308 -6.94 -23.07 8.46
C GLU A 308 -6.56 -22.56 9.84
N ASP A 309 -7.53 -22.43 10.74
CA ASP A 309 -7.30 -22.07 12.13
C ASP A 309 -7.56 -23.22 13.08
N GLU A 310 -6.80 -23.22 14.16
CA GLU A 310 -7.02 -24.07 15.32
C GLU A 310 -7.77 -23.29 16.40
N GLN A 311 -8.63 -23.96 17.16
CA GLN A 311 -9.25 -23.35 18.32
C GLN A 311 -8.19 -23.02 19.38
N THR A 312 -8.35 -21.90 20.07
CA THR A 312 -7.59 -21.64 21.29
C THR A 312 -7.79 -22.80 22.28
N THR A 313 -6.74 -23.17 22.96
CA THR A 313 -6.78 -24.24 23.97
C THR A 313 -6.18 -23.73 25.26
N VAL A 314 -6.98 -23.75 26.32
CA VAL A 314 -6.58 -23.33 27.66
C VAL A 314 -6.72 -24.53 28.61
N GLU A 315 -5.63 -24.88 29.29
CA GLU A 315 -5.57 -25.88 30.34
C GLU A 315 -5.63 -25.20 31.70
N LEU A 316 -6.63 -25.52 32.45
CA LEU A 316 -6.90 -24.96 33.77
C LEU A 316 -6.68 -26.03 34.85
N SER A 317 -5.64 -25.86 35.65
CA SER A 317 -5.22 -26.76 36.70
C SER A 317 -5.68 -26.24 38.07
N LYS A 318 -6.21 -27.10 38.90
CA LYS A 318 -6.49 -26.85 40.32
C LYS A 318 -5.55 -27.73 41.14
N ALA A 319 -4.52 -27.12 41.75
CA ALA A 319 -3.45 -27.88 42.38
C ALA A 319 -3.10 -27.40 43.77
N ASP A 320 -2.52 -28.30 44.57
CA ASP A 320 -1.95 -27.97 45.88
C ASP A 320 -0.68 -27.13 45.72
N LEU A 321 -0.57 -26.06 46.45
CA LEU A 321 0.57 -25.13 46.36
C LEU A 321 1.90 -25.81 46.72
N THR A 322 1.89 -26.81 47.59
CA THR A 322 3.10 -27.43 48.12
C THR A 322 3.74 -28.43 47.17
N ASP A 323 2.93 -29.37 46.63
CA ASP A 323 3.43 -30.46 45.80
C ASP A 323 3.03 -30.34 44.32
N LYS A 324 2.25 -29.31 43.98
CA LYS A 324 1.79 -29.01 42.61
C LYS A 324 0.96 -30.11 41.95
N LYS A 325 0.46 -31.08 42.71
CA LYS A 325 -0.43 -32.12 42.17
C LYS A 325 -1.83 -31.55 42.00
N GLU A 326 -2.53 -32.06 40.98
CA GLU A 326 -3.96 -31.77 40.80
C GLU A 326 -4.74 -32.08 42.07
N LEU A 327 -5.70 -31.23 42.36
CA LEU A 327 -6.50 -31.25 43.56
C LEU A 327 -7.96 -31.57 43.18
N PRO A 328 -8.39 -32.82 43.21
CA PRO A 328 -9.75 -33.20 42.86
C PRO A 328 -10.79 -32.76 43.91
N GLY A 329 -12.02 -32.55 43.46
CA GLY A 329 -13.19 -32.29 44.31
C GLY A 329 -13.50 -30.81 44.60
N ALA A 330 -12.76 -29.86 44.01
CA ALA A 330 -13.10 -28.45 44.04
C ALA A 330 -14.09 -28.11 42.92
N SER A 331 -15.13 -27.33 43.19
CA SER A 331 -16.03 -26.79 42.17
C SER A 331 -15.46 -25.48 41.63
N LEU A 332 -15.26 -25.40 40.32
CA LEU A 332 -14.61 -24.32 39.60
C LEU A 332 -15.53 -23.76 38.53
N LYS A 333 -15.41 -22.49 38.28
CA LYS A 333 -16.15 -21.76 37.26
C LYS A 333 -15.26 -20.77 36.54
N VAL A 334 -15.41 -20.67 35.21
CA VAL A 334 -14.83 -19.63 34.40
C VAL A 334 -15.91 -18.65 33.95
N THR A 335 -15.66 -17.36 34.13
CA THR A 335 -16.52 -16.28 33.62
C THR A 335 -15.75 -15.38 32.68
N ASP A 336 -16.48 -14.77 31.75
CA ASP A 336 -15.97 -13.68 30.92
C ASP A 336 -15.88 -12.34 31.67
N GLU A 337 -15.50 -11.26 30.98
CA GLU A 337 -15.40 -9.90 31.53
C GLU A 337 -16.74 -9.34 31.99
N ASP A 338 -17.85 -9.79 31.40
CA ASP A 338 -19.22 -9.37 31.74
C ASP A 338 -19.81 -10.17 32.89
N GLY A 339 -19.08 -11.20 33.37
CA GLY A 339 -19.50 -12.09 34.45
C GLY A 339 -20.37 -13.27 34.01
N ASN A 340 -20.52 -13.48 32.70
CA ASN A 340 -21.25 -14.66 32.19
C ASN A 340 -20.41 -15.91 32.42
N THR A 341 -21.08 -17.00 32.80
CA THR A 341 -20.42 -18.28 32.95
C THR A 341 -20.10 -18.87 31.58
N VAL A 342 -18.82 -19.13 31.35
CA VAL A 342 -18.29 -19.74 30.13
C VAL A 342 -18.18 -21.26 30.30
N ASP A 343 -17.71 -21.70 31.48
CA ASP A 343 -17.61 -23.13 31.82
C ASP A 343 -17.69 -23.35 33.34
N GLU A 344 -18.13 -24.53 33.76
CA GLU A 344 -18.26 -24.91 35.17
C GLU A 344 -18.02 -26.42 35.32
N TRP A 345 -17.07 -26.79 36.22
CA TRP A 345 -16.70 -28.20 36.41
C TRP A 345 -16.30 -28.50 37.86
N VAL A 346 -16.15 -29.76 38.18
CA VAL A 346 -15.49 -30.23 39.41
C VAL A 346 -14.10 -30.73 39.06
N SER A 347 -13.07 -30.26 39.79
CA SER A 347 -11.67 -30.66 39.53
C SER A 347 -11.46 -32.17 39.71
N GLU A 348 -10.65 -32.75 38.84
CA GLU A 348 -10.27 -34.15 38.80
C GLU A 348 -8.78 -34.33 38.98
N GLU A 349 -8.24 -35.53 38.75
CA GLU A 349 -6.79 -35.82 38.81
C GLU A 349 -6.03 -35.27 37.56
N GLU A 350 -6.76 -34.77 36.56
CA GLU A 350 -6.23 -34.13 35.35
C GLU A 350 -6.73 -32.68 35.24
N ALA A 351 -5.93 -31.86 34.61
CA ALA A 351 -6.29 -30.47 34.36
C ALA A 351 -7.48 -30.36 33.37
N HIS A 352 -8.36 -29.40 33.59
CA HIS A 352 -9.52 -29.16 32.74
C HIS A 352 -9.11 -28.35 31.49
N ILE A 353 -9.62 -28.77 30.32
CA ILE A 353 -9.31 -28.11 29.04
C ILE A 353 -10.55 -27.41 28.51
N ILE A 354 -10.41 -26.12 28.25
CA ILE A 354 -11.41 -25.30 27.56
C ILE A 354 -10.87 -24.93 26.18
N LYS A 355 -11.70 -25.15 25.16
CA LYS A 355 -11.39 -24.73 23.79
C LYS A 355 -12.31 -23.60 23.35
N GLY A 356 -11.82 -22.77 22.40
CA GLY A 356 -12.64 -21.76 21.78
C GLY A 356 -12.83 -20.47 22.61
N LEU A 357 -11.96 -20.20 23.55
CA LEU A 357 -11.95 -18.93 24.26
C LEU A 357 -11.38 -17.82 23.35
N ILE A 358 -11.95 -16.62 23.45
CA ILE A 358 -11.63 -15.50 22.54
C ILE A 358 -10.26 -14.90 22.85
N VAL A 359 -9.40 -14.81 21.85
CA VAL A 359 -8.07 -14.17 21.93
C VAL A 359 -8.18 -12.72 22.39
N GLY A 360 -7.28 -12.32 23.30
CA GLY A 360 -7.23 -10.96 23.85
C GLY A 360 -8.28 -10.66 24.92
N LYS A 361 -9.27 -11.54 25.10
CA LYS A 361 -10.27 -11.43 26.18
C LYS A 361 -9.72 -11.94 27.49
N LYS A 362 -10.18 -11.33 28.57
CA LYS A 362 -9.87 -11.75 29.92
C LYS A 362 -10.96 -12.67 30.44
N TYR A 363 -10.51 -13.70 31.13
CA TYR A 363 -11.37 -14.65 31.80
C TYR A 363 -10.97 -14.76 33.27
N LYS A 364 -11.92 -15.15 34.08
CA LYS A 364 -11.73 -15.32 35.51
C LYS A 364 -12.14 -16.72 35.94
N MET A 365 -11.16 -17.50 36.41
CA MET A 365 -11.40 -18.78 37.06
C MET A 365 -11.64 -18.53 38.54
N THR A 366 -12.74 -19.04 39.05
CA THR A 366 -13.18 -18.89 40.44
C THR A 366 -13.47 -20.24 41.05
N GLU A 367 -12.98 -20.49 42.23
CA GLU A 367 -13.40 -21.61 43.04
C GLU A 367 -14.70 -21.28 43.77
N THR A 368 -15.78 -21.98 43.49
CA THR A 368 -17.08 -21.79 44.11
C THR A 368 -17.28 -22.68 45.35
N LYS A 369 -16.56 -23.80 45.37
CA LYS A 369 -16.49 -24.71 46.53
C LYS A 369 -15.12 -25.37 46.56
N PRO A 370 -14.36 -25.23 47.66
CA PRO A 370 -13.05 -25.87 47.79
C PRO A 370 -13.19 -27.38 47.95
N ALA A 371 -12.12 -28.10 47.62
CA ALA A 371 -11.96 -29.49 47.94
C ALA A 371 -11.91 -29.71 49.47
N ASP A 372 -12.26 -30.88 49.94
CA ASP A 372 -12.26 -31.19 51.38
C ASP A 372 -10.87 -31.00 52.00
N GLY A 373 -10.79 -30.19 53.06
CA GLY A 373 -9.56 -29.87 53.79
C GLY A 373 -8.76 -28.70 53.21
N TYR A 374 -9.17 -28.03 52.16
CA TYR A 374 -8.57 -26.84 51.57
C TYR A 374 -9.43 -25.59 51.82
N VAL A 375 -8.81 -24.46 51.73
CA VAL A 375 -9.48 -23.14 51.84
C VAL A 375 -9.73 -22.64 50.44
N THR A 376 -10.86 -21.99 50.25
CA THR A 376 -11.21 -21.40 48.94
C THR A 376 -10.08 -20.52 48.42
N ALA A 377 -9.60 -20.83 47.23
CA ALA A 377 -8.55 -20.08 46.56
C ALA A 377 -9.07 -18.72 46.09
N GLU A 378 -8.14 -17.78 45.95
CA GLU A 378 -8.39 -16.54 45.20
C GLU A 378 -8.66 -16.89 43.72
N SER A 379 -9.56 -16.13 43.12
CA SER A 379 -9.79 -16.21 41.68
C SER A 379 -8.53 -15.81 40.93
N ILE A 380 -8.26 -16.48 39.81
CA ILE A 380 -7.22 -16.11 38.87
C ILE A 380 -7.84 -15.50 37.62
N GLU A 381 -7.21 -14.46 37.11
CA GLU A 381 -7.58 -13.84 35.85
C GLU A 381 -6.49 -14.13 34.82
N PHE A 382 -6.90 -14.47 33.62
CA PHE A 382 -6.00 -14.75 32.50
C PHE A 382 -6.53 -14.13 31.23
N THR A 383 -5.62 -13.79 30.33
CA THR A 383 -5.96 -13.32 28.99
C THR A 383 -5.56 -14.38 27.99
N VAL A 384 -6.45 -14.71 27.08
CA VAL A 384 -6.17 -15.70 26.04
C VAL A 384 -5.22 -15.11 25.01
N GLU A 385 -4.08 -15.76 24.81
CA GLU A 385 -3.06 -15.37 23.86
C GLU A 385 -3.32 -15.97 22.48
N ASN A 386 -2.81 -15.31 21.44
CA ASN A 386 -2.84 -15.80 20.07
C ASN A 386 -1.71 -16.82 19.85
N THR A 387 -1.93 -18.05 20.27
CA THR A 387 -0.95 -19.14 20.15
C THR A 387 -1.62 -20.49 19.92
N LYS A 388 -0.99 -21.32 19.08
CA LYS A 388 -1.40 -22.72 18.84
C LYS A 388 -1.03 -23.65 20.01
N GLU A 389 -0.20 -23.18 20.94
CA GLU A 389 0.18 -23.93 22.12
C GLU A 389 -0.93 -23.91 23.17
N VAL A 390 -0.98 -24.98 23.98
CA VAL A 390 -1.90 -25.05 25.12
C VAL A 390 -1.47 -24.07 26.18
N GLN A 391 -2.32 -23.06 26.45
CA GLN A 391 -2.08 -22.05 27.47
C GLN A 391 -2.45 -22.61 28.83
N LYS A 392 -1.48 -22.62 29.77
CA LYS A 392 -1.65 -23.28 31.05
C LYS A 392 -1.79 -22.27 32.18
N HIS A 393 -2.88 -22.37 32.91
CA HIS A 393 -3.14 -21.59 34.12
C HIS A 393 -3.43 -22.48 35.29
N GLN A 394 -2.81 -22.18 36.42
CA GLN A 394 -2.96 -23.03 37.60
C GLN A 394 -3.47 -22.23 38.79
N MET A 395 -4.52 -22.72 39.40
CA MET A 395 -5.04 -22.22 40.67
C MET A 395 -4.50 -23.10 41.83
N LEU A 396 -3.92 -22.44 42.81
CA LEU A 396 -3.26 -23.13 43.91
C LEU A 396 -3.91 -22.80 45.23
N ASP A 397 -4.14 -23.83 46.05
CA ASP A 397 -4.55 -23.69 47.44
C ASP A 397 -3.31 -23.57 48.33
N ASP A 398 -3.34 -22.64 49.25
CA ASP A 398 -2.19 -22.25 50.02
C ASP A 398 -2.37 -22.38 51.57
N VAL A 399 -1.27 -22.21 52.36
CA VAL A 399 -1.29 -22.29 53.85
C VAL A 399 -1.09 -20.94 54.52
N THR A 400 -0.67 -19.91 53.78
CA THR A 400 -0.42 -18.55 54.30
C THR A 400 -1.03 -17.52 53.35
N LYS A 401 -1.08 -16.24 53.79
CA LYS A 401 -1.56 -15.13 52.94
C LYS A 401 -0.44 -14.12 52.73
N VAL A 402 -0.01 -13.96 51.51
CA VAL A 402 0.98 -12.95 51.12
C VAL A 402 0.36 -12.06 50.04
N GLU A 403 0.15 -10.80 50.35
CA GLU A 403 -0.31 -9.78 49.41
C GLU A 403 0.89 -9.17 48.70
N ILE A 404 0.95 -9.36 47.37
CA ILE A 404 2.06 -8.88 46.54
C ILE A 404 1.57 -7.74 45.64
N SER A 405 2.19 -6.57 45.77
CA SER A 405 1.90 -5.39 44.98
C SER A 405 3.01 -5.15 43.96
N LYS A 406 2.64 -4.94 42.69
CA LYS A 406 3.51 -4.52 41.60
C LYS A 406 3.22 -3.04 41.27
N LYS A 407 4.15 -2.13 41.55
CA LYS A 407 3.89 -0.68 41.58
C LYS A 407 4.66 0.05 40.47
N ASP A 408 3.98 1.00 39.81
CA ASP A 408 4.64 1.99 38.98
C ASP A 408 5.51 2.91 39.86
N ILE A 409 6.76 3.18 39.41
CA ILE A 409 7.71 3.98 40.16
C ILE A 409 7.28 5.46 40.28
N THR A 410 6.43 5.94 39.37
CA THR A 410 6.04 7.36 39.27
C THR A 410 4.79 7.67 40.07
N ASP A 411 3.70 6.93 39.88
CA ASP A 411 2.40 7.19 40.49
C ASP A 411 2.01 6.20 41.59
N SER A 412 2.82 5.15 41.78
CA SER A 412 2.58 4.08 42.74
C SER A 412 1.27 3.31 42.54
N SER A 413 0.64 3.43 41.37
CA SER A 413 -0.48 2.58 40.98
C SER A 413 -0.03 1.15 40.69
N GLU A 414 -0.95 0.19 40.71
CA GLU A 414 -0.64 -1.19 40.34
C GLU A 414 -0.34 -1.27 38.84
N VAL A 415 0.68 -2.06 38.48
CA VAL A 415 1.11 -2.29 37.08
C VAL A 415 0.58 -3.64 36.63
N PRO A 416 -0.41 -3.70 35.74
CA PRO A 416 -0.97 -4.96 35.25
C PRO A 416 -0.11 -5.60 34.15
N VAL A 417 -0.37 -6.88 33.86
CA VAL A 417 0.20 -7.63 32.73
C VAL A 417 1.70 -8.00 32.85
N ALA A 418 2.35 -7.76 34.00
CA ALA A 418 3.70 -8.28 34.29
C ALA A 418 3.67 -9.78 34.57
N LYS A 419 4.63 -10.56 34.04
CA LYS A 419 4.83 -11.96 34.44
C LYS A 419 5.69 -12.03 35.69
N MET A 420 5.08 -12.49 36.77
CA MET A 420 5.68 -12.53 38.09
C MET A 420 5.90 -13.99 38.52
N ILE A 421 6.98 -14.24 39.23
CA ILE A 421 7.25 -15.55 39.84
C ILE A 421 7.71 -15.39 41.29
N ILE A 422 7.40 -16.40 42.11
CA ILE A 422 8.02 -16.60 43.40
C ILE A 422 8.96 -17.78 43.30
N LEU A 423 10.16 -17.58 43.78
CA LEU A 423 11.18 -18.63 43.93
C LEU A 423 11.34 -18.96 45.39
N ASP A 424 11.48 -20.26 45.72
CA ASP A 424 11.86 -20.70 47.05
C ASP A 424 13.34 -20.42 47.34
N LYS A 425 13.81 -20.84 48.49
CA LYS A 425 15.19 -20.64 48.96
C LYS A 425 16.25 -21.29 48.05
N ASP A 426 15.86 -22.31 47.31
CA ASP A 426 16.73 -23.08 46.42
C ASP A 426 16.67 -22.59 44.95
N GLY A 427 15.91 -21.51 44.72
CA GLY A 427 15.70 -20.94 43.40
C GLY A 427 14.66 -21.67 42.55
N LYS A 428 13.90 -22.62 43.12
CA LYS A 428 12.82 -23.33 42.42
C LYS A 428 11.58 -22.45 42.39
N LYS A 429 10.93 -22.40 41.23
CA LYS A 429 9.69 -21.67 41.00
C LYS A 429 8.55 -22.33 41.76
N VAL A 430 7.90 -21.60 42.67
CA VAL A 430 6.75 -22.06 43.48
C VAL A 430 5.44 -21.39 43.09
N GLU A 431 5.51 -20.23 42.47
CA GLU A 431 4.34 -19.47 42.01
C GLU A 431 4.67 -18.65 40.79
N SER A 432 3.69 -18.44 39.92
CA SER A 432 3.82 -17.49 38.80
C SER A 432 2.46 -16.90 38.43
N TRP A 433 2.44 -15.60 38.11
CA TRP A 433 1.21 -14.92 37.73
C TRP A 433 1.48 -13.74 36.77
N THR A 434 0.38 -13.23 36.22
CA THR A 434 0.34 -11.96 35.54
C THR A 434 -0.31 -10.94 36.46
N SER A 435 0.38 -9.81 36.71
CA SER A 435 -0.11 -8.75 37.58
C SER A 435 -1.38 -8.10 37.01
N THR A 436 -2.18 -7.50 37.89
CA THR A 436 -3.42 -6.80 37.54
C THR A 436 -3.38 -5.37 38.12
N ASP A 437 -4.50 -4.66 38.04
CA ASP A 437 -4.73 -3.39 38.70
C ASP A 437 -4.98 -3.50 40.22
N LYS A 438 -4.82 -4.72 40.78
CA LYS A 438 -4.94 -5.01 42.24
C LYS A 438 -3.77 -5.85 42.72
N PRO A 439 -3.44 -5.77 44.02
CA PRO A 439 -2.46 -6.67 44.61
C PRO A 439 -2.83 -8.14 44.41
N HIS A 440 -1.83 -8.99 44.15
CA HIS A 440 -1.98 -10.42 44.08
C HIS A 440 -1.90 -11.08 45.45
N MET A 441 -2.87 -11.96 45.77
CA MET A 441 -2.91 -12.66 47.06
C MET A 441 -2.45 -14.11 46.89
N VAL A 442 -1.30 -14.45 47.46
CA VAL A 442 -0.80 -15.82 47.56
C VAL A 442 -1.22 -16.37 48.95
N LYS A 443 -1.95 -17.51 48.93
CA LYS A 443 -2.43 -18.18 50.15
C LYS A 443 -1.70 -19.49 50.37
N LYS A 444 -1.51 -19.88 51.65
CA LYS A 444 -0.85 -21.13 52.06
C LYS A 444 0.57 -21.34 51.49
N LEU A 445 1.30 -20.26 51.13
CA LEU A 445 2.69 -20.43 50.77
C LEU A 445 3.45 -20.97 52.00
N PRO A 446 4.22 -22.05 51.89
CA PRO A 446 4.94 -22.61 53.02
C PRO A 446 5.83 -21.59 53.76
N VAL A 447 6.00 -21.73 55.05
CA VAL A 447 6.85 -20.85 55.86
C VAL A 447 8.29 -20.99 55.38
N GLY A 448 8.98 -19.84 55.08
CA GLY A 448 10.33 -19.87 54.52
C GLY A 448 10.79 -18.58 53.90
N LYS A 449 11.97 -18.61 53.28
CA LYS A 449 12.54 -17.48 52.55
C LYS A 449 12.22 -17.65 51.05
N TYR A 450 11.74 -16.56 50.46
CA TYR A 450 11.31 -16.53 49.05
C TYR A 450 11.92 -15.30 48.35
N THR A 451 11.98 -15.41 47.01
CA THR A 451 12.36 -14.32 46.13
C THR A 451 11.21 -14.07 45.16
N LEU A 452 10.68 -12.85 45.16
CA LEU A 452 9.77 -12.36 44.14
C LEU A 452 10.59 -11.84 42.97
N ARG A 453 10.34 -12.34 41.76
CA ARG A 453 11.03 -11.99 40.51
C ARG A 453 10.02 -11.65 39.43
N GLU A 454 10.33 -10.69 38.62
CA GLU A 454 9.64 -10.41 37.37
C GLU A 454 10.37 -11.08 36.21
N GLU A 455 9.73 -12.02 35.50
CA GLU A 455 10.29 -12.66 34.31
C GLU A 455 10.07 -11.82 33.06
N GLN A 456 8.92 -11.12 32.99
CA GLN A 456 8.59 -10.29 31.87
C GLN A 456 7.79 -9.08 32.35
N ALA A 457 8.31 -7.90 32.06
CA ALA A 457 7.58 -6.66 32.29
C ALA A 457 6.42 -6.52 31.30
N PRO A 458 5.35 -5.78 31.67
CA PRO A 458 4.33 -5.41 30.73
C PRO A 458 4.90 -4.60 29.57
N ASP A 459 4.24 -4.64 28.43
CA ASP A 459 4.59 -3.77 27.34
C ASP A 459 4.62 -2.32 27.80
N GLY A 460 5.75 -1.67 27.56
CA GLY A 460 6.01 -0.31 28.03
C GLY A 460 6.79 -0.20 29.35
N TYR A 461 7.06 -1.29 30.06
CA TYR A 461 7.80 -1.27 31.33
C TYR A 461 9.13 -2.03 31.26
N LEU A 462 10.03 -1.67 32.18
CA LEU A 462 11.31 -2.38 32.38
C LEU A 462 11.16 -3.42 33.49
N ILE A 463 11.87 -4.55 33.34
CA ILE A 463 11.92 -5.61 34.35
C ILE A 463 12.49 -5.05 35.67
N ALA A 464 11.78 -5.29 36.77
CA ALA A 464 12.20 -4.91 38.12
C ALA A 464 13.28 -5.83 38.69
N GLU A 465 13.99 -5.33 39.71
CA GLU A 465 14.92 -6.14 40.49
C GLU A 465 14.20 -7.11 41.43
N ASP A 466 14.84 -8.25 41.73
CA ASP A 466 14.35 -9.27 42.65
C ASP A 466 14.08 -8.72 44.06
N VAL A 467 12.94 -9.09 44.66
CA VAL A 467 12.58 -8.74 46.07
C VAL A 467 12.62 -10.00 46.93
N LYS A 468 13.50 -10.02 47.93
CA LYS A 468 13.55 -11.11 48.93
C LYS A 468 12.56 -10.86 50.06
N PHE A 469 11.77 -11.86 50.46
CA PHE A 469 10.83 -11.79 51.57
C PHE A 469 10.78 -13.11 52.37
N THR A 470 10.25 -13.03 53.56
CA THR A 470 10.08 -14.20 54.43
C THR A 470 8.62 -14.38 54.78
N VAL A 471 8.05 -15.55 54.45
CA VAL A 471 6.73 -15.95 54.89
C VAL A 471 6.83 -16.48 56.32
N LYS A 472 6.13 -15.83 57.22
CA LYS A 472 6.02 -16.25 58.62
C LYS A 472 4.80 -17.13 58.77
N ASP A 473 4.87 -18.05 59.76
CA ASP A 473 3.74 -18.87 60.16
C ASP A 473 2.66 -18.03 60.84
N THR A 474 1.77 -17.48 60.03
CA THR A 474 0.69 -16.61 60.50
C THR A 474 -0.44 -16.54 59.47
N GLY A 475 -1.67 -16.60 59.92
CA GLY A 475 -2.88 -16.37 59.11
C GLY A 475 -3.09 -14.90 58.70
N LYS A 476 -2.20 -13.97 59.09
CA LYS A 476 -2.29 -12.57 58.72
C LYS A 476 -1.68 -12.32 57.32
N VAL A 477 -2.30 -11.40 56.57
CA VAL A 477 -1.80 -10.95 55.27
C VAL A 477 -0.45 -10.27 55.41
N GLN A 478 0.58 -10.83 54.78
CA GLN A 478 1.91 -10.22 54.68
C GLN A 478 1.99 -9.46 53.35
N LYS A 479 2.61 -8.24 53.38
CA LYS A 479 2.63 -7.37 52.20
C LYS A 479 4.04 -7.29 51.62
N VAL A 480 4.18 -7.63 50.33
CA VAL A 480 5.40 -7.51 49.56
C VAL A 480 5.17 -6.54 48.40
N LYS A 481 6.14 -5.62 48.14
CA LYS A 481 6.01 -4.63 47.08
C LYS A 481 7.20 -4.67 46.12
N MET A 482 6.93 -4.65 44.81
CA MET A 482 7.91 -4.51 43.74
C MET A 482 7.58 -3.28 42.90
N LYS A 483 8.58 -2.60 42.33
CA LYS A 483 8.40 -1.36 41.58
C LYS A 483 9.02 -1.46 40.18
N ASP A 484 8.30 -1.00 39.17
CA ASP A 484 8.73 -0.94 37.77
C ASP A 484 9.07 0.46 37.31
N ALA A 485 10.05 0.53 36.44
CA ALA A 485 10.46 1.75 35.76
C ALA A 485 10.02 1.72 34.26
N HIS A 486 10.09 2.88 33.61
CA HIS A 486 9.70 3.05 32.22
C HIS A 486 10.92 3.14 31.28
N PRO A 487 10.86 2.58 30.07
CA PRO A 487 11.85 2.83 29.04
C PRO A 487 11.66 4.22 28.40
N TYR A 488 12.67 4.68 27.69
CA TYR A 488 12.61 5.94 26.94
C TYR A 488 13.01 5.73 25.49
N GLY A 489 12.52 6.60 24.65
CA GLY A 489 13.00 6.77 23.29
C GLY A 489 14.24 7.68 23.24
N LYS A 490 15.10 7.43 22.27
CA LYS A 490 16.22 8.29 21.89
C LYS A 490 16.27 8.38 20.38
N LEU A 491 16.15 9.57 19.86
CA LEU A 491 16.22 9.82 18.43
C LEU A 491 17.61 10.29 18.04
N VAL A 492 18.21 9.64 17.07
CA VAL A 492 19.44 10.06 16.42
C VAL A 492 19.13 10.42 14.97
N ILE A 493 19.38 11.65 14.61
CA ILE A 493 19.23 12.14 13.24
C ILE A 493 20.60 12.10 12.58
N LYS A 494 20.67 11.52 11.39
CA LYS A 494 21.83 11.61 10.50
C LYS A 494 21.44 12.40 9.27
N LYS A 495 21.99 13.59 9.13
CA LYS A 495 21.69 14.51 8.06
C LYS A 495 22.76 14.47 6.97
N THR A 496 22.36 14.15 5.75
CA THR A 496 23.30 13.98 4.63
C THR A 496 22.79 14.62 3.35
N ASP A 497 23.71 14.93 2.46
CA ASP A 497 23.44 15.31 1.08
C ASP A 497 22.84 14.14 0.30
N SER A 498 21.78 14.39 -0.46
CA SER A 498 21.04 13.36 -1.19
C SER A 498 21.90 12.61 -2.22
N THR A 499 22.86 13.29 -2.82
CA THR A 499 23.72 12.79 -3.89
C THR A 499 25.07 12.29 -3.36
N SER A 500 25.83 13.17 -2.71
CA SER A 500 27.19 12.88 -2.26
C SER A 500 27.26 12.08 -0.96
N LYS A 501 26.17 11.97 -0.22
CA LYS A 501 26.10 11.37 1.12
C LYS A 501 26.95 12.09 2.19
N ALA A 502 27.50 13.24 1.88
CA ALA A 502 28.26 14.04 2.82
C ALA A 502 27.38 14.47 4.01
N ALA A 503 27.97 14.50 5.19
CA ALA A 503 27.31 14.95 6.41
C ALA A 503 26.97 16.44 6.35
N LEU A 504 25.79 16.81 6.84
CA LEU A 504 25.26 18.17 6.80
C LEU A 504 25.05 18.73 8.22
N PRO A 505 25.96 19.60 8.69
CA PRO A 505 25.79 20.26 9.99
C PRO A 505 24.86 21.46 9.92
N GLY A 506 24.31 21.86 11.06
CA GLY A 506 23.52 23.08 11.23
C GLY A 506 22.08 23.00 10.72
N ALA A 507 21.57 21.81 10.41
CA ALA A 507 20.15 21.60 10.22
C ALA A 507 19.43 21.66 11.57
N GLU A 508 18.34 22.42 11.64
CA GLU A 508 17.52 22.53 12.85
C GLU A 508 16.23 21.71 12.68
N PHE A 509 15.91 20.97 13.72
CA PHE A 509 14.72 20.13 13.76
C PHE A 509 13.91 20.42 15.02
N GLU A 510 12.62 20.29 14.89
CA GLU A 510 11.72 20.20 16.04
C GLU A 510 11.08 18.81 16.08
N LEU A 511 11.28 18.13 17.18
CA LEU A 511 10.52 16.94 17.52
C LEU A 511 9.24 17.39 18.22
N ARG A 512 8.10 17.13 17.61
CA ARG A 512 6.79 17.52 18.11
C ARG A 512 5.96 16.28 18.44
N GLU A 513 5.20 16.35 19.49
CA GLU A 513 4.15 15.37 19.74
C GLU A 513 3.10 15.48 18.62
N LYS A 514 2.74 14.35 18.00
CA LYS A 514 1.92 14.32 16.79
C LYS A 514 0.51 14.86 17.02
N GLU A 515 -0.07 14.55 18.15
CA GLU A 515 -1.46 14.91 18.48
C GLU A 515 -1.60 16.37 18.94
N SER A 516 -0.76 16.80 19.88
CA SER A 516 -0.84 18.14 20.45
C SER A 516 -0.09 19.20 19.64
N GLY A 517 0.80 18.77 18.74
CA GLY A 517 1.72 19.66 18.04
C GLY A 517 2.78 20.32 18.93
N LYS A 518 2.80 20.00 20.22
CA LYS A 518 3.74 20.56 21.18
C LYS A 518 5.17 20.17 20.83
N VAL A 519 6.07 21.15 20.81
CA VAL A 519 7.50 20.91 20.66
C VAL A 519 8.03 20.23 21.92
N VAL A 520 8.56 19.03 21.76
CA VAL A 520 9.15 18.22 22.84
C VAL A 520 10.62 18.53 22.97
N GLU A 521 11.31 18.65 21.83
CA GLU A 521 12.74 18.92 21.82
C GLU A 521 13.13 19.62 20.51
N LYS A 522 14.15 20.48 20.60
CA LYS A 522 14.81 21.10 19.43
C LYS A 522 16.18 20.48 19.26
N LEU A 523 16.47 20.06 18.04
CA LEU A 523 17.67 19.32 17.69
C LEU A 523 18.43 20.05 16.59
N VAL A 524 19.74 20.17 16.74
CA VAL A 524 20.61 20.79 15.74
C VAL A 524 21.71 19.80 15.38
N THR A 525 21.94 19.59 14.10
CA THR A 525 23.00 18.68 13.66
C THR A 525 24.38 19.29 13.85
N ASP A 526 25.26 18.51 14.47
CA ASP A 526 26.65 18.83 14.74
C ASP A 526 27.55 18.74 13.49
N LYS A 527 28.87 18.86 13.68
CA LYS A 527 29.86 18.78 12.61
C LYS A 527 29.86 17.45 11.85
N THR A 528 29.33 16.40 12.45
CA THR A 528 29.18 15.06 11.84
C THR A 528 27.85 14.88 11.15
N GLY A 529 27.02 15.93 11.07
CA GLY A 529 25.65 15.85 10.56
C GLY A 529 24.70 15.10 11.48
N THR A 530 25.07 14.91 12.74
CA THR A 530 24.29 14.13 13.72
C THR A 530 23.64 15.04 14.74
N ALA A 531 22.38 14.77 15.07
CA ALA A 531 21.72 15.33 16.26
C ALA A 531 21.09 14.20 17.07
N THR A 532 21.23 14.28 18.39
CA THR A 532 20.74 13.25 19.29
C THR A 532 19.82 13.87 20.34
N SER A 533 18.64 13.30 20.50
CA SER A 533 17.70 13.73 21.52
C SER A 533 18.10 13.30 22.92
N GLY A 534 17.53 13.96 23.91
CA GLY A 534 17.47 13.45 25.27
C GLY A 534 16.59 12.21 25.41
N LYS A 535 16.10 11.98 26.61
CA LYS A 535 15.18 10.88 26.90
C LYS A 535 13.75 11.30 26.53
N ILE A 536 13.18 10.62 25.56
CA ILE A 536 11.83 10.89 25.05
C ILE A 536 10.87 9.85 25.64
N PRO A 537 9.72 10.25 26.19
CA PRO A 537 8.69 9.30 26.60
C PRO A 537 8.20 8.49 25.42
N ILE A 538 8.08 7.16 25.56
CA ILE A 538 7.51 6.31 24.51
C ILE A 538 5.99 6.17 24.66
N ALA A 539 5.49 6.44 25.86
CA ALA A 539 4.09 6.33 26.20
C ALA A 539 3.73 7.25 27.38
N ILE A 540 2.45 7.51 27.53
CA ILE A 540 1.85 8.09 28.75
C ILE A 540 1.40 6.93 29.62
N TYR A 541 1.79 6.98 30.88
CA TYR A 541 1.45 5.98 31.89
C TYR A 541 0.45 6.55 32.89
N LYS A 542 -0.55 5.78 33.19
CA LYS A 542 -1.58 6.15 34.16
C LYS A 542 -2.26 4.92 34.73
N ASN A 543 -2.48 4.92 36.01
CA ASN A 543 -3.08 3.79 36.71
C ASN A 543 -2.34 2.46 36.44
N GLY A 544 -1.00 2.48 36.38
CA GLY A 544 -0.15 1.32 36.17
C GLY A 544 -0.21 0.70 34.77
N LYS A 545 -0.69 1.45 33.79
CA LYS A 545 -0.83 0.99 32.39
C LYS A 545 -0.28 2.03 31.43
N VAL A 546 0.07 1.57 30.26
CA VAL A 546 0.23 2.44 29.11
C VAL A 546 -1.15 2.95 28.71
N GLU A 547 -1.43 4.22 28.99
CA GLU A 547 -2.68 4.88 28.60
C GLU A 547 -2.67 5.13 27.10
N LYS A 548 -1.50 5.55 26.58
CA LYS A 548 -1.33 5.90 25.18
C LYS A 548 0.15 5.86 24.78
N THR A 549 0.43 5.29 23.62
CA THR A 549 1.73 5.45 22.97
C THR A 549 1.86 6.86 22.42
N VAL A 550 3.03 7.48 22.58
CA VAL A 550 3.27 8.82 22.07
C VAL A 550 3.91 8.71 20.70
N GLU A 551 3.23 9.29 19.72
CA GLU A 551 3.76 9.45 18.39
C GLU A 551 4.31 10.87 18.22
N TYR A 552 5.40 10.97 17.49
CA TYR A 552 6.08 12.23 17.24
C TYR A 552 6.19 12.51 15.76
N ILE A 553 6.27 13.78 15.44
CA ILE A 553 6.60 14.26 14.09
C ILE A 553 7.90 15.03 14.20
N LEU A 554 8.87 14.61 13.40
CA LEU A 554 10.10 15.36 13.24
C LEU A 554 9.95 16.27 12.03
N VAL A 555 10.21 17.55 12.23
CA VAL A 555 10.09 18.60 11.21
C VAL A 555 11.43 19.30 11.10
N GLU A 556 11.95 19.43 9.90
CA GLU A 556 13.07 20.29 9.64
C GLU A 556 12.58 21.75 9.62
N THR A 557 13.09 22.57 10.51
CA THR A 557 12.72 23.99 10.64
C THR A 557 13.69 24.91 9.93
N LYS A 558 14.94 24.43 9.71
CA LYS A 558 15.95 25.13 8.96
C LYS A 558 16.89 24.15 8.28
N ALA A 559 17.04 24.30 6.98
CA ALA A 559 17.98 23.51 6.19
C ALA A 559 19.42 23.98 6.41
N PRO A 560 20.42 23.12 6.20
CA PRO A 560 21.82 23.53 6.11
C PRO A 560 22.03 24.55 4.99
N ASN A 561 23.03 25.42 5.14
CA ASN A 561 23.32 26.44 4.14
C ASN A 561 23.56 25.83 2.75
N GLY A 562 22.85 26.33 1.72
CA GLY A 562 22.95 25.87 0.35
C GLY A 562 22.09 24.64 0.02
N TYR A 563 21.18 24.29 0.88
CA TYR A 563 20.24 23.18 0.70
C TYR A 563 18.79 23.66 0.77
N GLU A 564 17.93 22.93 0.08
CA GLU A 564 16.49 23.17 0.15
C GLU A 564 15.90 22.62 1.44
N LEU A 565 15.00 23.39 2.04
CA LEU A 565 14.27 22.94 3.22
C LEU A 565 13.34 21.78 2.86
N SER A 566 13.46 20.67 3.56
CA SER A 566 12.54 19.55 3.38
C SER A 566 11.18 19.86 4.00
N SER A 567 10.14 19.84 3.18
CA SER A 567 8.75 19.90 3.66
C SER A 567 8.24 18.56 4.22
N LYS A 568 9.03 17.49 4.07
CA LYS A 568 8.68 16.15 4.51
C LYS A 568 8.68 16.08 6.03
N LYS A 569 7.56 15.67 6.58
CA LYS A 569 7.42 15.36 8.00
C LYS A 569 7.71 13.86 8.19
N GLU A 570 8.65 13.55 9.05
CA GLU A 570 8.97 12.15 9.38
C GLU A 570 8.23 11.76 10.66
N GLU A 571 7.47 10.69 10.56
CA GLU A 571 6.84 10.11 11.74
C GLU A 571 7.88 9.33 12.55
N ILE A 572 7.89 9.58 13.84
CA ILE A 572 8.75 8.92 14.81
C ILE A 572 7.84 8.23 15.83
N ARG A 573 7.94 6.93 15.85
CA ARG A 573 7.24 6.10 16.82
C ARG A 573 8.26 5.18 17.47
N PHE A 574 8.44 5.34 18.76
CA PHE A 574 9.29 4.46 19.54
C PHE A 574 8.49 3.24 19.96
N GLU A 575 8.82 2.10 19.40
CA GLU A 575 8.15 0.86 19.75
C GLU A 575 8.87 0.17 20.90
N TYR A 576 8.12 -0.19 21.90
CA TYR A 576 8.63 -1.00 23.00
C TYR A 576 9.26 -2.29 22.47
N LYS A 577 10.47 -2.62 22.95
CA LYS A 577 11.21 -3.82 22.50
C LYS A 577 11.08 -4.95 23.50
N ASP A 578 11.53 -4.70 24.71
CA ASP A 578 11.58 -5.69 25.79
C ASP A 578 11.80 -5.00 27.16
N GLY A 579 11.62 -5.76 28.24
CA GLY A 579 11.81 -5.27 29.60
C GLY A 579 13.25 -4.95 30.02
N LYS A 580 14.25 -5.17 29.15
CA LYS A 580 15.69 -4.93 29.44
C LYS A 580 16.20 -3.69 28.72
N THR A 581 15.58 -3.33 27.65
CA THR A 581 15.99 -2.21 26.80
C THR A 581 15.53 -0.88 27.43
N LYS A 582 16.42 -0.26 28.23
CA LYS A 582 16.14 1.01 28.91
C LYS A 582 15.96 2.17 27.94
N VAL A 583 16.64 2.13 26.79
CA VAL A 583 16.60 3.18 25.78
C VAL A 583 16.33 2.57 24.42
N ILE A 584 15.29 3.02 23.78
CA ILE A 584 14.92 2.63 22.43
C ILE A 584 15.46 3.69 21.50
N GLU A 585 16.53 3.35 20.80
CA GLU A 585 17.15 4.27 19.86
C GLU A 585 16.57 4.09 18.47
N ILE A 586 16.18 5.20 17.85
CA ILE A 586 15.81 5.28 16.45
C ILE A 586 16.81 6.17 15.74
N VAL A 587 17.39 5.65 14.69
CA VAL A 587 18.26 6.41 13.80
C VAL A 587 17.47 6.78 12.56
N LYS A 588 17.34 8.07 12.27
CA LYS A 588 16.71 8.58 11.05
C LYS A 588 17.74 9.24 10.15
N GLU A 589 17.84 8.70 8.95
CA GLU A 589 18.63 9.33 7.90
C GLU A 589 17.76 10.29 7.11
N ILE A 590 18.12 11.56 7.14
CA ILE A 590 17.40 12.64 6.44
C ILE A 590 18.33 13.29 5.45
N LYS A 591 17.86 13.42 4.21
CA LYS A 591 18.65 13.91 3.10
C LYS A 591 18.08 15.25 2.62
N ASN A 592 18.96 16.20 2.30
CA ASN A 592 18.58 17.41 1.57
C ASN A 592 19.25 17.45 0.21
N THR A 593 18.55 18.05 -0.74
CA THR A 593 19.05 18.31 -2.07
C THR A 593 19.65 19.71 -2.10
N LYS A 594 20.77 19.87 -2.78
CA LYS A 594 21.34 21.20 -2.99
C LYS A 594 20.36 22.09 -3.75
N SER A 595 20.26 23.32 -3.29
CA SER A 595 19.51 24.34 -4.03
C SER A 595 20.10 24.48 -5.44
N PRO A 596 19.29 24.57 -6.51
CA PRO A 596 19.79 24.78 -7.84
C PRO A 596 20.64 26.07 -7.89
N SER A 597 21.90 25.96 -8.24
CA SER A 597 22.76 27.10 -8.47
C SER A 597 22.38 27.72 -9.83
N GLY A 598 21.51 28.71 -9.80
CA GLY A 598 21.12 29.40 -11.03
C GLY A 598 20.19 30.58 -10.80
N SER A 599 20.77 31.74 -10.65
CA SER A 599 20.32 33.10 -10.86
C SER A 599 20.36 33.98 -9.61
N THR A 600 21.40 34.77 -9.55
CA THR A 600 21.44 36.01 -8.80
C THR A 600 20.40 36.97 -9.34
N PRO A 601 19.51 37.50 -8.53
CA PRO A 601 18.89 38.77 -8.84
C PRO A 601 19.75 39.88 -8.23
N THR A 602 20.40 40.60 -9.07
CA THR A 602 20.82 41.96 -8.74
C THR A 602 19.57 42.82 -8.52
N GLY A 603 19.40 43.26 -7.32
CA GLY A 603 18.33 44.18 -6.97
C GLY A 603 18.70 44.93 -5.69
N ASN A 604 19.06 46.17 -5.85
CA ASN A 604 19.48 47.14 -4.86
C ASN A 604 18.69 47.14 -3.57
N SER A 605 19.41 47.10 -2.48
CA SER A 605 18.96 47.46 -1.15
C SER A 605 18.86 48.97 -0.99
N PRO A 606 17.98 49.44 -0.11
CA PRO A 606 18.29 50.58 0.72
C PRO A 606 18.74 50.11 2.12
N LYS A 607 19.91 50.59 2.50
CA LYS A 607 20.39 50.52 3.87
C LYS A 607 19.50 51.41 4.76
N THR A 608 18.93 50.85 5.80
CA THR A 608 18.69 51.60 7.03
C THR A 608 19.25 50.77 8.15
N GLY A 609 20.28 51.30 8.76
CA GLY A 609 20.87 50.75 9.97
C GLY A 609 20.00 51.10 11.17
N ASP A 610 19.84 50.14 12.01
CA ASP A 610 19.70 50.37 13.46
C ASP A 610 20.32 49.19 14.19
N SER A 611 21.36 49.49 14.94
CA SER A 611 22.10 48.59 15.79
C SER A 611 21.45 48.62 17.19
N THR A 612 20.41 47.85 17.41
CA THR A 612 19.92 47.56 18.78
C THR A 612 20.34 46.15 19.19
N ASN A 613 21.17 46.17 20.22
CA ASN A 613 21.76 44.97 20.82
C ASN A 613 20.68 44.18 21.58
N ILE A 614 20.16 43.10 21.00
CA ILE A 614 19.02 42.27 21.47
C ILE A 614 19.40 41.44 22.72
N TRP A 615 20.62 41.55 23.24
CA TRP A 615 21.06 40.77 24.42
C TRP A 615 20.54 41.28 25.75
N LEU A 616 20.10 42.55 25.86
CA LEU A 616 19.68 43.13 27.15
C LEU A 616 18.31 42.65 27.68
N PRO A 617 17.28 42.35 26.83
CA PRO A 617 16.01 41.83 27.33
C PRO A 617 16.06 40.39 27.84
N ILE A 618 16.99 39.57 27.28
CA ILE A 618 17.08 38.13 27.64
C ILE A 618 17.72 37.95 29.01
N LEU A 619 18.66 38.83 29.39
CA LEU A 619 19.31 38.78 30.71
C LEU A 619 18.36 39.24 31.85
N LEU A 620 17.41 40.13 31.56
CA LEU A 620 16.40 40.57 32.54
C LEU A 620 15.29 39.53 32.76
N ALA A 621 14.94 38.70 31.75
CA ALA A 621 13.97 37.64 31.87
C ALA A 621 14.50 36.44 32.69
N VAL A 622 15.78 36.14 32.61
CA VAL A 622 16.41 35.06 33.40
C VAL A 622 16.55 35.45 34.87
N LEU A 623 16.82 36.74 35.18
CA LEU A 623 16.91 37.22 36.55
C LEU A 623 15.54 37.31 37.24
N SER A 624 14.46 37.57 36.51
CA SER A 624 13.10 37.58 37.08
C SER A 624 12.58 36.18 37.42
N ALA A 625 12.96 35.14 36.64
CA ALA A 625 12.60 33.75 36.90
C ALA A 625 13.31 33.17 38.14
N CYS A 626 14.55 33.56 38.39
CA CYS A 626 15.28 33.16 39.59
C CYS A 626 14.78 33.85 40.88
N GLY A 627 14.24 35.08 40.77
CA GLY A 627 13.69 35.82 41.93
C GLY A 627 12.38 35.23 42.46
N ILE A 628 11.52 34.72 41.60
CA ILE A 628 10.23 34.13 41.96
C ILE A 628 10.40 32.73 42.61
N GLY A 629 11.37 31.94 42.14
CA GLY A 629 11.71 30.64 42.74
C GLY A 629 12.25 30.76 44.19
N GLY A 630 13.03 31.80 44.47
CA GLY A 630 13.60 32.07 45.80
C GLY A 630 12.56 32.51 46.85
N VAL A 631 11.55 33.28 46.42
CA VAL A 631 10.48 33.75 47.31
C VAL A 631 9.49 32.61 47.67
N ILE A 632 9.25 31.67 46.78
CA ILE A 632 8.39 30.51 47.05
C ILE A 632 9.09 29.52 47.97
N TRP A 633 10.41 29.33 47.83
CA TRP A 633 11.18 28.47 48.73
C TRP A 633 11.33 29.06 50.14
N TYR A 634 11.45 30.38 50.27
CA TYR A 634 11.57 31.06 51.58
C TYR A 634 10.23 31.07 52.35
N LYS A 635 9.07 31.17 51.65
CA LYS A 635 7.74 31.08 52.30
C LYS A 635 7.38 29.67 52.77
N LYS A 636 7.94 28.61 52.18
CA LYS A 636 7.66 27.22 52.57
C LYS A 636 8.48 26.75 53.79
N LYS A 637 9.49 27.52 54.25
CA LYS A 637 10.34 27.21 55.40
C LYS A 637 9.93 27.95 56.70
N LYS A 638 8.88 28.81 56.67
CA LYS A 638 8.36 29.56 57.83
C LYS A 638 6.91 29.23 58.18
N GLY A 639 6.34 28.18 57.73
CA GLY A 639 5.03 27.70 58.14
C GLY A 639 5.14 26.22 58.43
N ASN A 640 5.39 25.90 59.67
CA ASN A 640 5.39 24.59 60.35
C ASN A 640 5.84 23.38 59.53
#